data_c9f8f1daea6b1425189c3ed0d9ef8aa7
#
_entry.id   c9f8f1daea6b1425189c3ed0d9ef8aa7
#
_cell.length_a   1.000
_cell.length_b   1.000
_cell.length_c   1.000
_cell.angle_alpha   90.00
_cell.angle_beta   90.00
_cell.angle_gamma   90.00
#
_symmetry.space_group_name_H-M   'P 1'
#
loop_
_entity.id
_entity.type
_entity.pdbx_description
1 polymer ?
#
loop_
_entity_poly.entity_id
_entity_poly.type
_entity_poly.pdbx_seq_one_letter_code
_entity_poly.pdbx_strand_id
1 'polypeptide(L)'
;MSKLRRHSTSVSVPLPMLFAVRSVAAVSAFATKALGPWLDVLIRLWLAQAFLKLAIVTMMTGSGAAGRADAGWSGLLHNLTTSGFGVAVQTLCAALLLLGLFSRLAAAPMFVQALFLHTRGAWSDIYLFWAALLGWLIVMGPGPFSFDRLLSRGAGTSAVPGVAPLRRAYCWVTLRLGPWYQVAIRVWLAAAPAGAAFAATGMSSPMQRSEVAAWLPHVPGMVALLPPSISLLLATLLALGFGTRLAALVLLVMVPISQISLPVDDRLYWLLLLATLALHGPGRFSLDGWLAEYLAALGKPFTVVDADLPHVVIIGGGFGGIAAARGLRRAPCRITLIDEKNYHLFQPLLYQVATASLSPADIATPIRGMFREQSNVRVVLGRVTGVASATREVLLGQARISYDYLVLATGARHSYFGRDDWAPFAPGLKRLEDATDIRRRLLLAFEEAENNDDAEKRRGWLTFVIVGGGPTGVELAGAIAELARHGLDREFRSIEPASARVLLVQSAPRLLPTFPEALSADASRALLKLGVEVQLKRKVDQVDAEGVVIGGDRIRARTVLWAAGVTASAAGQWLQAATDATGRLKVEPALTLPGMDDVFAIGDTATVDAWRGKPVPGLAPAAKQGGYYVAKAITARLADRAPPPPFRYRHVGNLATIGRQAAVVEFGPLQFRGPLAWWIWGAAHIAFLVGARNRITVMLEWLWAYLTFRRSTRLITDGR
;
A
#
# COMPACT_ATOMS: atom_id res chain seq x y z
N MET A 1 -47.55 10.45 -31.43
CA MET A 1 -47.16 9.21 -32.10
C MET A 1 -45.78 8.86 -31.61
N SER A 2 -45.41 7.73 -31.06
CA SER A 2 -46.12 6.56 -30.56
C SER A 2 -45.25 5.91 -29.46
N LYS A 3 -45.94 5.50 -28.43
CA LYS A 3 -45.37 4.72 -27.31
C LYS A 3 -44.73 3.44 -27.83
N LEU A 4 -43.42 3.22 -27.53
CA LEU A 4 -42.85 1.88 -27.45
C LEU A 4 -42.44 1.63 -25.98
N ARG A 5 -43.40 1.05 -25.26
CA ARG A 5 -43.16 0.37 -23.99
C ARG A 5 -42.27 -0.83 -24.28
N ARG A 6 -41.01 -0.79 -23.87
CA ARG A 6 -40.21 -2.00 -23.70
C ARG A 6 -40.66 -2.68 -22.42
N HIS A 7 -41.35 -3.78 -22.53
CA HIS A 7 -41.52 -4.74 -21.44
C HIS A 7 -40.15 -5.29 -21.06
N SER A 8 -39.58 -4.77 -19.97
CA SER A 8 -38.51 -5.46 -19.27
C SER A 8 -39.13 -6.56 -18.41
N THR A 9 -39.11 -7.77 -18.86
CA THR A 9 -39.30 -8.94 -18.00
C THR A 9 -38.16 -8.95 -17.00
N SER A 10 -38.40 -8.42 -15.79
CA SER A 10 -37.46 -8.53 -14.68
C SER A 10 -37.45 -9.99 -14.25
N VAL A 11 -36.45 -10.76 -14.71
CA VAL A 11 -36.13 -12.06 -14.09
C VAL A 11 -35.62 -11.71 -12.68
N SER A 12 -36.52 -11.87 -11.71
CA SER A 12 -36.17 -11.71 -10.29
C SER A 12 -35.33 -12.92 -9.87
N VAL A 13 -34.04 -12.77 -9.87
CA VAL A 13 -33.12 -13.77 -9.27
C VAL A 13 -33.39 -13.78 -7.76
N PRO A 14 -33.65 -14.92 -7.13
CA PRO A 14 -33.96 -15.01 -5.70
C PRO A 14 -32.82 -14.39 -4.87
N LEU A 15 -33.17 -13.54 -3.91
CA LEU A 15 -32.23 -12.84 -3.03
C LEU A 15 -31.14 -13.75 -2.39
N PRO A 16 -31.50 -15.00 -1.93
CA PRO A 16 -30.48 -15.92 -1.38
C PRO A 16 -29.43 -16.35 -2.40
N MET A 17 -29.81 -16.54 -3.66
CA MET A 17 -28.90 -16.95 -4.72
C MET A 17 -27.94 -15.82 -5.10
N LEU A 18 -28.39 -14.55 -5.12
CA LEU A 18 -27.57 -13.37 -5.31
C LEU A 18 -26.57 -13.19 -4.14
N PHE A 19 -27.01 -13.47 -2.92
CA PHE A 19 -26.15 -13.40 -1.74
C PHE A 19 -25.07 -14.49 -1.78
N ALA A 20 -25.42 -15.74 -2.11
CA ALA A 20 -24.48 -16.84 -2.23
C ALA A 20 -23.43 -16.57 -3.32
N VAL A 21 -23.85 -16.14 -4.52
CA VAL A 21 -22.91 -15.78 -5.61
C VAL A 21 -21.99 -14.63 -5.23
N ARG A 22 -22.51 -13.59 -4.55
CA ARG A 22 -21.69 -12.46 -4.07
C ARG A 22 -20.70 -12.89 -2.98
N SER A 23 -21.10 -13.80 -2.08
CA SER A 23 -20.23 -14.33 -1.04
C SER A 23 -19.09 -15.15 -1.62
N VAL A 24 -19.40 -16.07 -2.56
CA VAL A 24 -18.40 -16.86 -3.30
C VAL A 24 -17.45 -15.95 -4.09
N ALA A 25 -17.97 -14.94 -4.79
CA ALA A 25 -17.17 -13.97 -5.52
C ALA A 25 -16.27 -13.15 -4.58
N ALA A 26 -16.75 -12.76 -3.39
CA ALA A 26 -15.98 -12.01 -2.40
C ALA A 26 -14.85 -12.86 -1.79
N VAL A 27 -15.14 -14.11 -1.41
CA VAL A 27 -14.14 -15.06 -0.90
C VAL A 27 -13.08 -15.35 -1.97
N SER A 28 -13.52 -15.59 -3.19
CA SER A 28 -12.65 -15.84 -4.34
C SER A 28 -11.74 -14.63 -4.66
N ALA A 29 -12.29 -13.41 -4.64
CA ALA A 29 -11.51 -12.18 -4.83
C ALA A 29 -10.51 -11.96 -3.68
N PHE A 30 -10.89 -12.28 -2.46
CA PHE A 30 -10.00 -12.24 -1.30
C PHE A 30 -8.86 -13.25 -1.44
N ALA A 31 -9.15 -14.51 -1.77
CA ALA A 31 -8.16 -15.56 -1.97
C ALA A 31 -7.18 -15.19 -3.10
N THR A 32 -7.67 -14.71 -4.25
CA THR A 32 -6.83 -14.23 -5.36
C THR A 32 -5.90 -13.10 -4.90
N LYS A 33 -6.42 -12.15 -4.14
CA LYS A 33 -5.63 -10.99 -3.67
C LYS A 33 -4.64 -11.33 -2.57
N ALA A 34 -4.97 -12.29 -1.70
CA ALA A 34 -4.13 -12.69 -0.59
C ALA A 34 -3.07 -13.72 -0.99
N LEU A 35 -3.45 -14.75 -1.73
CA LEU A 35 -2.60 -15.89 -2.05
C LEU A 35 -1.99 -15.84 -3.46
N GLY A 36 -2.69 -15.22 -4.44
CA GLY A 36 -2.21 -15.14 -5.82
C GLY A 36 -0.80 -14.57 -5.95
N PRO A 37 -0.45 -13.44 -5.29
CA PRO A 37 0.91 -12.89 -5.32
C PRO A 37 2.00 -13.84 -4.84
N TRP A 38 1.72 -14.66 -3.83
CA TRP A 38 2.64 -15.66 -3.30
C TRP A 38 2.80 -16.86 -4.24
N LEU A 39 1.71 -17.28 -4.89
CA LEU A 39 1.77 -18.32 -5.90
C LEU A 39 2.64 -17.90 -7.09
N ASP A 40 2.50 -16.66 -7.58
CA ASP A 40 3.34 -16.12 -8.66
C ASP A 40 4.84 -16.11 -8.28
N VAL A 41 5.15 -15.80 -7.01
CA VAL A 41 6.53 -15.90 -6.48
C VAL A 41 6.99 -17.36 -6.48
N LEU A 42 6.17 -18.28 -5.99
CA LEU A 42 6.50 -19.70 -5.90
C LEU A 42 6.76 -20.30 -7.28
N ILE A 43 5.95 -19.98 -8.28
CA ILE A 43 6.16 -20.40 -9.68
C ILE A 43 7.54 -19.95 -10.18
N ARG A 44 7.89 -18.69 -9.96
CA ARG A 44 9.18 -18.12 -10.39
C ARG A 44 10.36 -18.82 -9.71
N LEU A 45 10.28 -19.00 -8.37
CA LEU A 45 11.31 -19.65 -7.59
C LEU A 45 11.52 -21.09 -8.03
N TRP A 46 10.42 -21.82 -8.24
CA TRP A 46 10.47 -23.23 -8.65
C TRP A 46 11.05 -23.40 -10.06
N LEU A 47 10.62 -22.59 -11.02
CA LEU A 47 11.17 -22.61 -12.38
C LEU A 47 12.65 -22.20 -12.39
N ALA A 48 13.01 -21.12 -11.67
CA ALA A 48 14.40 -20.69 -11.57
C ALA A 48 15.30 -21.80 -11.00
N GLN A 49 14.86 -22.48 -9.94
CA GLN A 49 15.58 -23.62 -9.36
C GLN A 49 15.73 -24.78 -10.36
N ALA A 50 14.65 -25.13 -11.09
CA ALA A 50 14.67 -26.22 -12.06
C ALA A 50 15.71 -25.97 -13.17
N PHE A 51 15.73 -24.76 -13.70
CA PHE A 51 16.68 -24.36 -14.75
C PHE A 51 18.10 -24.17 -14.21
N LEU A 52 18.31 -23.72 -12.99
CA LEU A 52 19.64 -23.70 -12.35
C LEU A 52 20.19 -25.10 -12.14
N LYS A 53 19.36 -26.04 -11.67
CA LYS A 53 19.75 -27.46 -11.58
C LYS A 53 20.18 -28.01 -12.95
N LEU A 54 19.39 -27.73 -13.99
CA LEU A 54 19.68 -28.13 -15.36
C LEU A 54 21.02 -27.53 -15.85
N ALA A 55 21.29 -26.25 -15.59
CA ALA A 55 22.52 -25.56 -15.93
C ALA A 55 23.73 -26.23 -15.24
N ILE A 56 23.63 -26.51 -13.94
CA ILE A 56 24.67 -27.16 -13.14
C ILE A 56 24.97 -28.58 -13.68
N VAL A 57 23.93 -29.36 -13.96
CA VAL A 57 24.09 -30.70 -14.53
C VAL A 57 24.80 -30.64 -15.90
N THR A 58 24.38 -29.70 -16.77
CA THR A 58 25.03 -29.51 -18.07
C THR A 58 26.51 -29.11 -17.95
N MET A 59 26.84 -28.27 -16.96
CA MET A 59 28.25 -27.92 -16.65
C MET A 59 29.07 -29.14 -16.15
N MET A 60 28.48 -29.95 -15.27
CA MET A 60 29.14 -31.09 -14.65
C MET A 60 29.37 -32.28 -15.61
N THR A 61 28.39 -32.50 -16.51
CA THR A 61 28.45 -33.61 -17.47
C THR A 61 29.37 -33.32 -18.67
N GLY A 62 29.89 -32.11 -18.78
CA GLY A 62 30.80 -31.68 -19.82
C GLY A 62 30.17 -31.70 -21.21
N SER A 63 30.51 -30.74 -22.07
CA SER A 63 30.11 -30.67 -23.48
C SER A 63 30.71 -31.77 -24.38
N GLY A 64 31.06 -32.93 -23.78
CA GLY A 64 31.82 -34.01 -24.42
C GLY A 64 31.02 -34.96 -25.33
N ALA A 65 29.73 -34.81 -25.44
CA ALA A 65 28.94 -35.54 -26.45
C ALA A 65 28.72 -34.62 -27.67
N ALA A 66 29.79 -34.35 -28.42
CA ALA A 66 29.71 -33.89 -29.80
C ALA A 66 29.11 -34.99 -30.70
N GLY A 67 27.84 -35.32 -30.46
CA GLY A 67 27.01 -36.06 -31.39
C GLY A 67 26.84 -35.20 -32.64
N ARG A 68 26.94 -35.81 -33.83
CA ARG A 68 26.81 -35.22 -35.16
C ARG A 68 25.80 -34.06 -35.15
N ALA A 69 26.30 -32.87 -35.43
CA ALA A 69 25.50 -31.68 -35.56
C ALA A 69 24.50 -31.90 -36.70
N ASP A 70 23.23 -32.12 -36.35
CA ASP A 70 22.17 -32.05 -37.32
C ASP A 70 22.15 -30.64 -37.92
N ALA A 71 22.32 -30.55 -39.26
CA ALA A 71 22.23 -29.26 -39.94
C ALA A 71 20.80 -28.75 -39.85
N GLY A 72 20.62 -27.57 -39.26
CA GLY A 72 19.30 -26.95 -39.15
C GLY A 72 19.04 -26.33 -37.78
N TRP A 73 17.79 -25.88 -37.58
CA TRP A 73 17.35 -25.25 -36.33
C TRP A 73 17.53 -26.15 -35.07
N SER A 74 17.44 -27.48 -35.23
CA SER A 74 17.66 -28.43 -34.13
C SER A 74 19.12 -28.47 -33.66
N GLY A 75 20.08 -28.36 -34.55
CA GLY A 75 21.49 -28.26 -34.23
C GLY A 75 21.85 -26.94 -33.55
N LEU A 76 21.26 -25.84 -34.04
CA LEU A 76 21.44 -24.51 -33.44
C LEU A 76 20.89 -24.46 -32.00
N LEU A 77 19.68 -25.01 -31.76
CA LEU A 77 19.08 -25.07 -30.44
C LEU A 77 19.85 -25.98 -29.48
N HIS A 78 20.36 -27.11 -30.00
CA HIS A 78 21.23 -27.99 -29.20
C HIS A 78 22.51 -27.27 -28.76
N ASN A 79 23.20 -26.59 -29.67
CA ASN A 79 24.38 -25.79 -29.35
C ASN A 79 24.11 -24.65 -28.40
N LEU A 80 22.95 -23.97 -28.55
CA LEU A 80 22.52 -22.90 -27.63
C LEU A 80 22.19 -23.40 -26.23
N THR A 81 21.81 -24.67 -26.07
CA THR A 81 21.46 -25.23 -24.76
C THR A 81 22.65 -25.91 -24.06
N THR A 82 23.63 -26.44 -24.81
CA THR A 82 24.74 -27.21 -24.27
C THR A 82 26.07 -26.45 -24.28
N SER A 83 26.19 -25.37 -25.04
CA SER A 83 27.40 -24.52 -25.05
C SER A 83 27.55 -23.73 -23.75
N GLY A 84 28.79 -23.33 -23.41
CA GLY A 84 29.06 -22.47 -22.26
C GLY A 84 28.29 -21.16 -22.33
N PHE A 85 28.04 -20.60 -23.54
CA PHE A 85 27.17 -19.43 -23.74
C PHE A 85 25.71 -19.74 -23.42
N GLY A 86 25.19 -20.89 -23.84
CA GLY A 86 23.81 -21.32 -23.56
C GLY A 86 23.58 -21.50 -22.04
N VAL A 87 24.52 -22.12 -21.35
CA VAL A 87 24.45 -22.27 -19.90
C VAL A 87 24.52 -20.92 -19.18
N ALA A 88 25.35 -19.99 -19.64
CA ALA A 88 25.41 -18.62 -19.09
C ALA A 88 24.08 -17.87 -19.28
N VAL A 89 23.48 -17.95 -20.47
CA VAL A 89 22.15 -17.35 -20.76
C VAL A 89 21.08 -17.99 -19.86
N GLN A 90 21.07 -19.29 -19.72
CA GLN A 90 20.11 -20.02 -18.88
C GLN A 90 20.24 -19.60 -17.40
N THR A 91 21.46 -19.52 -16.90
CA THR A 91 21.73 -19.07 -15.51
C THR A 91 21.29 -17.63 -15.30
N LEU A 92 21.59 -16.74 -16.25
CA LEU A 92 21.12 -15.35 -16.21
C LEU A 92 19.60 -15.25 -16.22
N CYS A 93 18.94 -15.97 -17.13
CA CYS A 93 17.48 -15.99 -17.20
C CYS A 93 16.84 -16.51 -15.90
N ALA A 94 17.41 -17.56 -15.30
CA ALA A 94 16.94 -18.07 -14.03
C ALA A 94 17.11 -17.05 -12.89
N ALA A 95 18.24 -16.36 -12.83
CA ALA A 95 18.46 -15.27 -11.87
C ALA A 95 17.47 -14.10 -12.06
N LEU A 96 17.20 -13.70 -13.29
CA LEU A 96 16.22 -12.66 -13.62
C LEU A 96 14.79 -13.07 -13.23
N LEU A 97 14.43 -14.33 -13.44
CA LEU A 97 13.14 -14.87 -12.98
C LEU A 97 13.02 -14.85 -11.46
N LEU A 98 14.09 -15.24 -10.76
CA LEU A 98 14.14 -15.23 -9.29
C LEU A 98 13.84 -13.83 -8.75
N LEU A 99 14.49 -12.81 -9.30
CA LEU A 99 14.28 -11.42 -8.93
C LEU A 99 12.93 -10.85 -9.43
N GLY A 100 12.31 -11.48 -10.42
CA GLY A 100 11.14 -10.94 -11.10
C GLY A 100 11.48 -9.70 -11.92
N LEU A 101 12.68 -9.66 -12.51
CA LEU A 101 13.18 -8.57 -13.33
C LEU A 101 13.30 -9.04 -14.78
N PHE A 102 12.73 -8.26 -15.73
CA PHE A 102 12.61 -8.64 -17.15
C PHE A 102 12.04 -10.06 -17.35
N SER A 103 11.13 -10.46 -16.47
CA SER A 103 10.68 -11.86 -16.32
C SER A 103 10.10 -12.44 -17.60
N ARG A 104 9.39 -11.64 -18.41
CA ARG A 104 8.85 -12.12 -19.72
C ARG A 104 9.93 -12.41 -20.73
N LEU A 105 10.98 -11.56 -20.77
CA LEU A 105 12.12 -11.75 -21.66
C LEU A 105 12.98 -12.95 -21.19
N ALA A 106 13.15 -13.10 -19.90
CA ALA A 106 13.86 -14.25 -19.33
C ALA A 106 13.10 -15.58 -19.54
N ALA A 107 11.77 -15.56 -19.42
CA ALA A 107 10.94 -16.74 -19.59
C ALA A 107 10.88 -17.22 -21.07
N ALA A 108 11.02 -16.33 -22.07
CA ALA A 108 10.87 -16.69 -23.47
C ALA A 108 11.93 -17.70 -23.98
N PRO A 109 13.24 -17.51 -23.81
CA PRO A 109 14.23 -18.51 -24.21
C PRO A 109 14.11 -19.82 -23.41
N MET A 110 13.74 -19.73 -22.13
CA MET A 110 13.51 -20.92 -21.29
C MET A 110 12.28 -21.71 -21.75
N PHE A 111 11.21 -21.03 -22.23
CA PHE A 111 10.04 -21.66 -22.84
C PHE A 111 10.41 -22.44 -24.09
N VAL A 112 11.19 -21.85 -24.99
CA VAL A 112 11.67 -22.51 -26.22
C VAL A 112 12.54 -23.72 -25.85
N GLN A 113 13.42 -23.58 -24.87
CA GLN A 113 14.25 -24.67 -24.38
C GLN A 113 13.42 -25.82 -23.80
N ALA A 114 12.37 -25.53 -23.01
CA ALA A 114 11.50 -26.55 -22.45
C ALA A 114 10.79 -27.36 -23.55
N LEU A 115 10.25 -26.67 -24.58
CA LEU A 115 9.64 -27.34 -25.74
C LEU A 115 10.65 -28.19 -26.52
N PHE A 116 11.88 -27.69 -26.71
CA PHE A 116 12.93 -28.45 -27.37
C PHE A 116 13.31 -29.69 -26.57
N LEU A 117 13.47 -29.60 -25.27
CA LEU A 117 13.78 -30.73 -24.40
C LEU A 117 12.64 -31.76 -24.43
N HIS A 118 11.38 -31.34 -24.52
CA HIS A 118 10.25 -32.25 -24.65
C HIS A 118 10.31 -33.09 -25.93
N THR A 119 10.67 -32.49 -27.08
CA THR A 119 10.78 -33.20 -28.37
C THR A 119 12.00 -34.11 -28.49
N ARG A 120 13.09 -33.83 -27.74
CA ARG A 120 14.33 -34.62 -27.76
C ARG A 120 14.43 -35.66 -26.64
N GLY A 121 13.78 -35.40 -25.51
CA GLY A 121 13.67 -36.33 -24.40
C GLY A 121 12.64 -37.41 -24.66
N ALA A 122 12.52 -38.36 -23.74
CA ALA A 122 11.53 -39.44 -23.83
C ALA A 122 10.09 -38.95 -23.58
N TRP A 123 9.69 -37.86 -24.21
CA TRP A 123 8.33 -37.24 -24.09
C TRP A 123 7.89 -37.07 -22.62
N SER A 124 8.76 -36.51 -21.77
CA SER A 124 8.49 -36.30 -20.35
C SER A 124 7.53 -35.13 -20.15
N ASP A 125 6.46 -35.35 -19.41
CA ASP A 125 5.46 -34.33 -19.05
C ASP A 125 6.04 -33.13 -18.31
N ILE A 126 7.17 -33.31 -17.61
CA ILE A 126 7.83 -32.24 -16.83
C ILE A 126 8.16 -31.03 -17.70
N TYR A 127 8.62 -31.25 -18.93
CA TYR A 127 8.97 -30.15 -19.85
C TYR A 127 7.75 -29.41 -20.37
N LEU A 128 6.60 -30.10 -20.53
CA LEU A 128 5.32 -29.48 -20.87
C LEU A 128 4.79 -28.63 -19.72
N PHE A 129 4.94 -29.09 -18.49
CA PHE A 129 4.59 -28.29 -17.31
C PHE A 129 5.46 -27.05 -17.18
N TRP A 130 6.79 -27.16 -17.44
CA TRP A 130 7.67 -26.00 -17.48
C TRP A 130 7.22 -25.03 -18.57
N ALA A 131 6.95 -25.51 -19.77
CA ALA A 131 6.46 -24.68 -20.86
C ALA A 131 5.13 -24.00 -20.49
N ALA A 132 4.18 -24.71 -19.89
CA ALA A 132 2.91 -24.12 -19.46
C ALA A 132 3.11 -23.04 -18.40
N LEU A 133 3.95 -23.23 -17.39
CA LEU A 133 4.22 -22.23 -16.36
C LEU A 133 5.04 -21.03 -16.91
N LEU A 134 6.02 -21.28 -17.76
CA LEU A 134 6.77 -20.20 -18.43
C LEU A 134 5.89 -19.38 -19.38
N GLY A 135 5.02 -20.03 -20.15
CA GLY A 135 4.01 -19.36 -20.97
C GLY A 135 3.06 -18.51 -20.13
N TRP A 136 2.67 -18.98 -18.94
CA TRP A 136 1.92 -18.17 -17.98
C TRP A 136 2.66 -16.90 -17.61
N LEU A 137 3.95 -16.99 -17.26
CA LEU A 137 4.78 -15.83 -16.92
C LEU A 137 4.97 -14.88 -18.15
N ILE A 138 5.12 -15.41 -19.35
CA ILE A 138 5.23 -14.60 -20.58
C ILE A 138 3.94 -13.81 -20.83
N VAL A 139 2.79 -14.43 -20.69
CA VAL A 139 1.51 -13.84 -21.08
C VAL A 139 0.91 -13.03 -19.94
N MET A 140 0.82 -13.58 -18.74
CA MET A 140 0.20 -12.93 -17.58
C MET A 140 1.18 -12.03 -16.83
N GLY A 141 2.47 -12.34 -16.88
CA GLY A 141 3.53 -11.61 -16.20
C GLY A 141 3.89 -12.22 -14.84
N PRO A 142 4.91 -11.65 -14.17
CA PRO A 142 5.55 -12.24 -12.97
C PRO A 142 4.80 -11.98 -11.66
N GLY A 143 3.63 -11.36 -11.71
CA GLY A 143 2.83 -11.07 -10.53
C GLY A 143 3.18 -9.77 -9.79
N PRO A 144 2.42 -9.45 -8.72
CA PRO A 144 2.54 -8.19 -7.99
C PRO A 144 3.85 -8.02 -7.22
N PHE A 145 4.44 -9.12 -6.75
CA PHE A 145 5.70 -9.14 -6.00
C PHE A 145 6.89 -9.37 -6.95
N SER A 146 7.12 -8.44 -7.88
CA SER A 146 8.20 -8.50 -8.85
C SER A 146 8.78 -7.11 -9.12
N PHE A 147 10.07 -7.05 -9.46
CA PHE A 147 10.69 -5.80 -9.89
C PHE A 147 10.06 -5.26 -11.18
N ASP A 148 9.61 -6.12 -12.09
CA ASP A 148 8.86 -5.70 -13.30
C ASP A 148 7.60 -4.91 -12.95
N ARG A 149 6.88 -5.31 -11.89
CA ARG A 149 5.67 -4.60 -11.45
C ARG A 149 6.01 -3.26 -10.84
N LEU A 150 7.14 -3.16 -10.14
CA LEU A 150 7.65 -1.90 -9.60
C LEU A 150 8.03 -0.95 -10.73
N LEU A 151 8.83 -1.41 -11.68
CA LEU A 151 9.24 -0.65 -12.84
C LEU A 151 8.03 -0.19 -13.68
N SER A 152 7.06 -1.07 -13.92
CA SER A 152 5.87 -0.73 -14.72
C SER A 152 4.99 0.35 -14.07
N ARG A 153 4.97 0.47 -12.75
CA ARG A 153 4.24 1.53 -12.04
C ARG A 153 4.91 2.89 -12.18
N GLY A 154 6.25 2.93 -12.20
CA GLY A 154 7.03 4.15 -12.47
C GLY A 154 7.07 4.54 -13.95
N ALA A 155 7.04 3.55 -14.85
CA ALA A 155 7.15 3.75 -16.29
C ALA A 155 5.96 4.49 -16.94
N GLY A 156 4.84 4.65 -16.22
CA GLY A 156 3.65 5.33 -16.75
C GLY A 156 3.83 6.82 -17.04
N THR A 157 4.77 7.44 -16.33
CA THR A 157 5.10 8.88 -16.41
C THR A 157 6.54 9.11 -16.86
N SER A 158 7.26 8.05 -17.28
CA SER A 158 8.66 8.14 -17.70
C SER A 158 8.81 8.91 -19.00
N ALA A 159 9.68 9.91 -19.01
CA ALA A 159 10.11 10.64 -20.19
C ALA A 159 11.19 9.89 -21.03
N VAL A 160 11.65 8.73 -20.56
CA VAL A 160 12.70 7.95 -21.24
C VAL A 160 12.16 7.39 -22.53
N PRO A 161 12.81 7.66 -23.69
CA PRO A 161 12.41 7.12 -24.98
C PRO A 161 12.36 5.58 -24.96
N GLY A 162 11.32 4.99 -25.56
CA GLY A 162 11.16 3.52 -25.60
C GLY A 162 10.38 2.90 -24.43
N VAL A 163 10.29 3.53 -23.27
CA VAL A 163 9.57 2.96 -22.10
C VAL A 163 8.06 2.90 -22.35
N ALA A 164 7.47 3.92 -22.95
CA ALA A 164 6.04 3.96 -23.24
C ALA A 164 5.60 2.90 -24.27
N PRO A 165 6.30 2.68 -25.42
CA PRO A 165 5.97 1.59 -26.33
C PRO A 165 6.18 0.21 -25.70
N LEU A 166 7.25 0.00 -24.93
CA LEU A 166 7.48 -1.26 -24.23
C LEU A 166 6.34 -1.59 -23.26
N ARG A 167 5.88 -0.61 -22.46
CA ARG A 167 4.72 -0.77 -21.57
C ARG A 167 3.44 -1.08 -22.35
N ARG A 168 3.22 -0.42 -23.49
CA ARG A 168 2.07 -0.71 -24.36
C ARG A 168 2.12 -2.14 -24.87
N ALA A 169 3.27 -2.61 -25.32
CA ALA A 169 3.47 -4.00 -25.75
C ALA A 169 3.19 -5.00 -24.63
N TYR A 170 3.70 -4.74 -23.41
CA TYR A 170 3.43 -5.55 -22.22
C TYR A 170 1.92 -5.64 -21.90
N CYS A 171 1.22 -4.51 -21.90
CA CYS A 171 -0.23 -4.50 -21.67
C CYS A 171 -0.99 -5.19 -22.81
N TRP A 172 -0.56 -5.01 -24.06
CA TRP A 172 -1.16 -5.63 -25.23
C TRP A 172 -1.08 -7.17 -25.16
N VAL A 173 0.09 -7.72 -24.82
CA VAL A 173 0.29 -9.18 -24.64
C VAL A 173 -0.69 -9.72 -23.59
N THR A 174 -0.74 -9.11 -22.42
CA THR A 174 -1.65 -9.58 -21.35
C THR A 174 -3.13 -9.46 -21.72
N LEU A 175 -3.53 -8.34 -22.35
CA LEU A 175 -4.93 -8.08 -22.68
C LEU A 175 -5.44 -8.92 -23.87
N ARG A 176 -4.58 -9.15 -24.85
CA ARG A 176 -4.96 -9.87 -26.07
C ARG A 176 -4.71 -11.37 -25.99
N LEU A 177 -3.54 -11.79 -25.50
CA LEU A 177 -3.18 -13.20 -25.44
C LEU A 177 -3.60 -13.85 -24.11
N GLY A 178 -3.74 -13.11 -23.01
CA GLY A 178 -4.09 -13.65 -21.69
C GLY A 178 -5.36 -14.50 -21.70
N PRO A 179 -6.48 -14.01 -22.21
CA PRO A 179 -7.73 -14.78 -22.25
C PRO A 179 -7.61 -16.09 -23.05
N TRP A 180 -6.93 -16.06 -24.19
CA TRP A 180 -6.70 -17.24 -25.03
C TRP A 180 -5.77 -18.25 -24.37
N TYR A 181 -4.73 -17.75 -23.70
CA TYR A 181 -3.80 -18.62 -22.96
C TYR A 181 -4.49 -19.33 -21.79
N GLN A 182 -5.40 -18.64 -21.09
CA GLN A 182 -6.20 -19.24 -20.04
C GLN A 182 -7.16 -20.32 -20.58
N VAL A 183 -7.74 -20.13 -21.77
CA VAL A 183 -8.52 -21.18 -22.44
C VAL A 183 -7.61 -22.36 -22.79
N ALA A 184 -6.45 -22.11 -23.37
CA ALA A 184 -5.52 -23.17 -23.77
C ALA A 184 -5.11 -24.04 -22.56
N ILE A 185 -4.72 -23.42 -21.43
CA ILE A 185 -4.36 -24.16 -20.21
C ILE A 185 -5.54 -24.95 -19.67
N ARG A 186 -6.76 -24.39 -19.65
CA ARG A 186 -7.95 -25.10 -19.13
C ARG A 186 -8.26 -26.33 -19.96
N VAL A 187 -8.29 -26.18 -21.29
CA VAL A 187 -8.56 -27.28 -22.23
C VAL A 187 -7.46 -28.32 -22.13
N TRP A 188 -6.21 -27.90 -22.08
CA TRP A 188 -5.05 -28.79 -21.93
C TRP A 188 -5.11 -29.59 -20.64
N LEU A 189 -5.37 -28.96 -19.47
CA LEU A 189 -5.53 -29.65 -18.19
C LEU A 189 -6.80 -30.52 -18.14
N ALA A 190 -7.87 -30.15 -18.84
CA ALA A 190 -9.08 -30.94 -18.92
C ALA A 190 -8.87 -32.29 -19.69
N ALA A 191 -7.89 -32.37 -20.56
CA ALA A 191 -7.59 -33.58 -21.30
C ALA A 191 -7.18 -34.76 -20.39
N ALA A 192 -6.54 -34.50 -19.25
CA ALA A 192 -6.11 -35.53 -18.30
C ALA A 192 -7.30 -36.27 -17.66
N PRO A 193 -8.25 -35.59 -16.95
CA PRO A 193 -9.43 -36.28 -16.40
C PRO A 193 -10.35 -36.85 -17.48
N ALA A 194 -10.40 -36.24 -18.68
CA ALA A 194 -11.13 -36.81 -19.82
C ALA A 194 -10.50 -38.13 -20.28
N GLY A 195 -9.19 -38.18 -20.49
CA GLY A 195 -8.44 -39.36 -20.85
C GLY A 195 -8.60 -40.48 -19.83
N ALA A 196 -8.55 -40.12 -18.54
CA ALA A 196 -8.81 -41.08 -17.44
C ALA A 196 -10.22 -41.66 -17.51
N ALA A 197 -11.24 -40.87 -17.78
CA ALA A 197 -12.62 -41.35 -17.93
C ALA A 197 -12.81 -42.31 -19.11
N PHE A 198 -12.20 -41.99 -20.26
CA PHE A 198 -12.26 -42.88 -21.45
C PHE A 198 -11.50 -44.21 -21.23
N ALA A 199 -10.33 -44.16 -20.59
CA ALA A 199 -9.55 -45.34 -20.26
C ALA A 199 -10.34 -46.29 -19.33
N ALA A 200 -11.08 -45.77 -18.36
CA ALA A 200 -11.89 -46.56 -17.44
C ALA A 200 -13.10 -47.27 -18.10
N THR A 201 -13.60 -46.75 -19.25
CA THR A 201 -14.69 -47.38 -20.00
C THR A 201 -14.23 -48.41 -21.02
N GLY A 202 -12.92 -48.69 -21.11
CA GLY A 202 -12.37 -49.61 -22.09
C GLY A 202 -12.37 -49.05 -23.53
N MET A 203 -12.83 -47.83 -23.74
CA MET A 203 -12.82 -47.13 -25.02
C MET A 203 -11.48 -46.48 -25.22
N SER A 204 -10.67 -46.99 -26.16
CA SER A 204 -9.45 -46.26 -26.60
C SER A 204 -9.85 -44.92 -27.17
N SER A 205 -9.46 -43.82 -26.53
CA SER A 205 -9.67 -42.45 -27.05
C SER A 205 -9.04 -42.35 -28.42
N PRO A 206 -9.73 -41.79 -29.45
CA PRO A 206 -9.09 -41.47 -30.74
C PRO A 206 -7.85 -40.59 -30.60
N MET A 207 -7.76 -39.79 -29.54
CA MET A 207 -6.61 -38.94 -29.20
C MET A 207 -5.39 -39.74 -28.73
N GLN A 208 -5.54 -40.91 -28.11
CA GLN A 208 -4.39 -41.74 -27.65
C GLN A 208 -3.59 -42.38 -28.78
N ARG A 209 -4.12 -42.43 -30.01
CA ARG A 209 -3.47 -43.00 -31.18
C ARG A 209 -2.80 -42.00 -32.10
N SER A 210 -2.82 -40.72 -31.76
CA SER A 210 -2.27 -39.65 -32.58
C SER A 210 -0.96 -39.07 -31.96
N GLU A 211 -0.12 -38.50 -32.81
CA GLU A 211 1.07 -37.74 -32.36
C GLU A 211 0.71 -36.61 -31.38
N VAL A 212 -0.56 -36.15 -31.40
CA VAL A 212 -1.11 -35.17 -30.48
C VAL A 212 -1.11 -35.68 -29.04
N ALA A 213 -1.19 -37.01 -28.82
CA ALA A 213 -1.20 -37.59 -27.47
C ALA A 213 0.08 -37.26 -26.69
N ALA A 214 1.21 -37.12 -27.39
CA ALA A 214 2.50 -36.77 -26.78
C ALA A 214 2.52 -35.35 -26.19
N TRP A 215 1.62 -34.47 -26.61
CA TRP A 215 1.49 -33.09 -26.14
C TRP A 215 0.41 -32.91 -25.07
N LEU A 216 -0.24 -34.01 -24.65
CA LEU A 216 -1.27 -33.97 -23.62
C LEU A 216 -0.70 -34.42 -22.27
N PRO A 217 -1.16 -33.83 -21.16
CA PRO A 217 -0.67 -34.22 -19.86
C PRO A 217 -1.19 -35.61 -19.46
N HIS A 218 -0.30 -36.48 -19.03
CA HIS A 218 -0.63 -37.81 -18.56
C HIS A 218 -0.87 -37.80 -17.04
N VAL A 219 -1.94 -38.42 -16.59
CA VAL A 219 -2.23 -38.61 -15.16
C VAL A 219 -2.37 -40.08 -14.87
N PRO A 220 -1.27 -40.78 -14.62
CA PRO A 220 -1.31 -42.16 -14.18
C PRO A 220 -2.06 -42.29 -12.84
N GLY A 221 -2.95 -43.24 -12.70
CA GLY A 221 -3.63 -43.56 -11.43
C GLY A 221 -4.88 -42.72 -11.05
N MET A 222 -5.19 -41.63 -11.74
CA MET A 222 -6.41 -40.84 -11.49
C MET A 222 -7.69 -41.66 -11.81
N VAL A 223 -7.55 -42.62 -12.70
CA VAL A 223 -8.59 -43.55 -13.13
C VAL A 223 -9.17 -44.40 -11.97
N ALA A 224 -8.34 -44.68 -10.96
CA ALA A 224 -8.73 -45.60 -9.88
C ALA A 224 -9.54 -44.94 -8.75
N LEU A 225 -9.53 -43.62 -8.63
CA LEU A 225 -10.10 -42.89 -7.48
C LEU A 225 -11.44 -42.22 -7.76
N LEU A 226 -11.69 -41.80 -8.99
CA LEU A 226 -12.93 -41.09 -9.34
C LEU A 226 -13.77 -41.92 -10.35
N PRO A 227 -15.09 -42.04 -10.15
CA PRO A 227 -15.96 -42.58 -11.16
C PRO A 227 -15.77 -41.86 -12.51
N PRO A 228 -15.85 -42.58 -13.66
CA PRO A 228 -15.64 -41.98 -14.99
C PRO A 228 -16.57 -40.78 -15.26
N SER A 229 -17.80 -40.83 -14.73
CA SER A 229 -18.77 -39.74 -14.83
C SER A 229 -18.31 -38.46 -14.13
N ILE A 230 -17.68 -38.58 -12.95
CA ILE A 230 -17.15 -37.42 -12.20
C ILE A 230 -15.89 -36.86 -12.90
N SER A 231 -15.02 -37.73 -13.40
CA SER A 231 -13.83 -37.31 -14.16
C SER A 231 -14.24 -36.56 -15.43
N LEU A 232 -15.22 -37.03 -16.17
CA LEU A 232 -15.75 -36.35 -17.35
C LEU A 232 -16.45 -35.04 -17.01
N LEU A 233 -17.19 -34.98 -15.90
CA LEU A 233 -17.78 -33.73 -15.40
C LEU A 233 -16.73 -32.70 -15.09
N LEU A 234 -15.67 -33.04 -14.36
CA LEU A 234 -14.57 -32.13 -14.02
C LEU A 234 -13.85 -31.65 -15.29
N ALA A 235 -13.59 -32.54 -16.25
CA ALA A 235 -13.04 -32.18 -17.55
C ALA A 235 -13.91 -31.15 -18.29
N THR A 236 -15.21 -31.38 -18.32
CA THR A 236 -16.18 -30.49 -18.98
C THR A 236 -16.25 -29.13 -18.29
N LEU A 237 -16.30 -29.11 -16.97
CA LEU A 237 -16.30 -27.86 -16.18
C LEU A 237 -15.04 -27.03 -16.41
N LEU A 238 -13.87 -27.68 -16.44
CA LEU A 238 -12.61 -26.99 -16.74
C LEU A 238 -12.59 -26.45 -18.18
N ALA A 239 -12.93 -27.27 -19.15
CA ALA A 239 -12.90 -26.88 -20.57
C ALA A 239 -13.83 -25.69 -20.86
N LEU A 240 -15.09 -25.76 -20.40
CA LEU A 240 -16.08 -24.70 -20.58
C LEU A 240 -15.83 -23.48 -19.73
N GLY A 241 -15.03 -23.61 -18.67
CA GLY A 241 -14.78 -22.53 -17.74
C GLY A 241 -15.99 -22.22 -16.86
N PHE A 242 -16.74 -23.24 -16.45
CA PHE A 242 -17.89 -23.13 -15.55
C PHE A 242 -17.57 -23.81 -14.22
N GLY A 243 -17.69 -23.07 -13.11
CA GLY A 243 -17.26 -23.54 -11.80
C GLY A 243 -15.77 -23.95 -11.76
N THR A 244 -14.94 -23.35 -12.61
CA THR A 244 -13.54 -23.73 -12.84
C THR A 244 -12.72 -23.78 -11.56
N ARG A 245 -12.95 -22.83 -10.65
CA ARG A 245 -12.22 -22.78 -9.37
C ARG A 245 -12.53 -23.98 -8.50
N LEU A 246 -13.79 -24.41 -8.47
CA LEU A 246 -14.22 -25.59 -7.72
C LEU A 246 -13.61 -26.86 -8.34
N ALA A 247 -13.71 -27.01 -9.66
CA ALA A 247 -13.13 -28.15 -10.37
C ALA A 247 -11.59 -28.22 -10.16
N ALA A 248 -10.90 -27.09 -10.24
CA ALA A 248 -9.48 -27.01 -9.99
C ALA A 248 -9.12 -27.35 -8.52
N LEU A 249 -9.92 -26.92 -7.54
CA LEU A 249 -9.73 -27.27 -6.13
C LEU A 249 -9.94 -28.76 -5.86
N VAL A 250 -10.98 -29.38 -6.46
CA VAL A 250 -11.21 -30.82 -6.34
C VAL A 250 -10.00 -31.59 -6.89
N LEU A 251 -9.52 -31.23 -8.07
CA LEU A 251 -8.33 -31.87 -8.66
C LEU A 251 -7.07 -31.58 -7.85
N LEU A 252 -6.91 -30.38 -7.28
CA LEU A 252 -5.80 -30.02 -6.42
C LEU A 252 -5.68 -30.91 -5.18
N VAL A 253 -6.82 -31.36 -4.62
CA VAL A 253 -6.87 -32.30 -3.51
C VAL A 253 -6.67 -33.75 -3.98
N MET A 254 -7.20 -34.09 -5.15
CA MET A 254 -7.15 -35.46 -5.66
C MET A 254 -5.78 -35.88 -6.21
N VAL A 255 -5.06 -34.96 -6.87
CA VAL A 255 -3.76 -35.26 -7.48
C VAL A 255 -2.72 -35.79 -6.46
N PRO A 256 -2.51 -35.19 -5.28
CA PRO A 256 -1.56 -35.74 -4.32
C PRO A 256 -1.92 -37.14 -3.82
N ILE A 257 -3.20 -37.43 -3.71
CA ILE A 257 -3.72 -38.71 -3.20
C ILE A 257 -3.55 -39.80 -4.26
N SER A 258 -3.87 -39.49 -5.53
CA SER A 258 -3.85 -40.44 -6.64
C SER A 258 -2.45 -40.74 -7.16
N GLN A 259 -1.48 -39.89 -6.88
CA GLN A 259 -0.17 -39.89 -7.54
C GLN A 259 0.97 -40.23 -6.56
N ILE A 260 0.71 -41.03 -5.54
CA ILE A 260 1.72 -41.40 -4.52
C ILE A 260 2.96 -42.07 -5.14
N SER A 261 2.80 -42.73 -6.27
CA SER A 261 3.90 -43.40 -7.00
C SER A 261 4.75 -42.50 -7.89
N LEU A 262 4.28 -41.25 -8.17
CA LEU A 262 5.06 -40.32 -8.99
C LEU A 262 6.17 -39.61 -8.19
N PRO A 263 7.28 -39.18 -8.87
CA PRO A 263 8.26 -38.30 -8.27
C PRO A 263 7.59 -37.03 -7.68
N VAL A 264 8.16 -36.52 -6.60
CA VAL A 264 7.64 -35.35 -5.89
C VAL A 264 7.56 -34.13 -6.81
N ASP A 265 8.54 -33.98 -7.70
CA ASP A 265 8.62 -32.84 -8.63
C ASP A 265 7.42 -32.81 -9.60
N ASP A 266 7.00 -33.95 -10.16
CA ASP A 266 5.88 -34.02 -11.11
C ASP A 266 4.55 -33.65 -10.46
N ARG A 267 4.35 -34.07 -9.21
CA ARG A 267 3.16 -33.71 -8.43
C ARG A 267 3.08 -32.19 -8.18
N LEU A 268 4.22 -31.56 -7.88
CA LEU A 268 4.29 -30.14 -7.58
C LEU A 268 3.92 -29.28 -8.79
N TYR A 269 4.29 -29.66 -10.01
CA TYR A 269 3.88 -28.93 -11.22
C TYR A 269 2.38 -29.00 -11.45
N TRP A 270 1.77 -30.15 -11.25
CA TRP A 270 0.30 -30.29 -11.28
C TRP A 270 -0.37 -29.36 -10.26
N LEU A 271 0.14 -29.38 -9.02
CA LEU A 271 -0.37 -28.52 -7.94
C LEU A 271 -0.23 -27.04 -8.28
N LEU A 272 0.90 -26.61 -8.84
CA LEU A 272 1.11 -25.21 -9.23
C LEU A 272 0.15 -24.76 -10.33
N LEU A 273 -0.08 -25.58 -11.37
CA LEU A 273 -1.02 -25.25 -12.45
C LEU A 273 -2.46 -25.23 -11.99
N LEU A 274 -2.90 -26.22 -11.19
CA LEU A 274 -4.25 -26.26 -10.63
C LEU A 274 -4.48 -25.10 -9.65
N ALA A 275 -3.50 -24.80 -8.81
CA ALA A 275 -3.53 -23.63 -7.91
C ALA A 275 -3.62 -22.31 -8.71
N THR A 276 -2.95 -22.23 -9.86
CA THR A 276 -3.05 -21.07 -10.75
C THR A 276 -4.48 -20.87 -11.25
N LEU A 277 -5.14 -21.92 -11.70
CA LEU A 277 -6.57 -21.83 -12.11
C LEU A 277 -7.50 -21.55 -10.92
N ALA A 278 -7.25 -22.16 -9.77
CA ALA A 278 -8.07 -21.96 -8.57
C ALA A 278 -7.99 -20.49 -8.08
N LEU A 279 -6.80 -19.90 -8.06
CA LEU A 279 -6.58 -18.55 -7.55
C LEU A 279 -6.84 -17.45 -8.60
N HIS A 280 -6.31 -17.56 -9.81
CA HIS A 280 -6.48 -16.55 -10.85
C HIS A 280 -7.81 -16.68 -11.62
N GLY A 281 -8.44 -17.86 -11.52
CA GLY A 281 -9.74 -18.14 -12.14
C GLY A 281 -9.66 -18.48 -13.62
N PRO A 282 -10.84 -18.72 -14.26
CA PRO A 282 -10.92 -19.26 -15.61
C PRO A 282 -10.63 -18.27 -16.74
N GLY A 283 -10.54 -16.97 -16.40
CA GLY A 283 -10.33 -15.92 -17.38
C GLY A 283 -11.61 -15.39 -18.03
N ARG A 284 -11.44 -14.42 -18.93
CA ARG A 284 -12.55 -13.68 -19.56
C ARG A 284 -13.37 -14.54 -20.52
N PHE A 285 -12.72 -15.44 -21.26
CA PHE A 285 -13.38 -16.37 -22.18
C PHE A 285 -13.80 -17.67 -21.48
N SER A 286 -14.76 -17.54 -20.55
CA SER A 286 -15.31 -18.62 -19.75
C SER A 286 -16.77 -18.36 -19.42
N LEU A 287 -17.54 -19.41 -19.14
CA LEU A 287 -18.91 -19.24 -18.67
C LEU A 287 -18.98 -18.48 -17.35
N ASP A 288 -18.02 -18.72 -16.42
CA ASP A 288 -17.90 -17.95 -15.18
C ASP A 288 -17.63 -16.46 -15.44
N GLY A 289 -16.76 -16.14 -16.43
CA GLY A 289 -16.44 -14.78 -16.83
C GLY A 289 -17.64 -14.07 -17.46
N TRP A 290 -18.35 -14.73 -18.36
CA TRP A 290 -19.57 -14.21 -18.97
C TRP A 290 -20.68 -13.98 -17.93
N LEU A 291 -20.89 -14.92 -17.01
CA LEU A 291 -21.87 -14.79 -15.94
C LEU A 291 -21.50 -13.63 -14.99
N ALA A 292 -20.21 -13.48 -14.66
CA ALA A 292 -19.73 -12.37 -13.84
C ALA A 292 -19.92 -11.01 -14.52
N GLU A 293 -19.66 -10.89 -15.83
CA GLU A 293 -19.93 -9.67 -16.60
C GLU A 293 -21.45 -9.38 -16.68
N TYR A 294 -22.29 -10.40 -16.87
CA TYR A 294 -23.75 -10.27 -16.87
C TYR A 294 -24.26 -9.78 -15.52
N LEU A 295 -23.81 -10.38 -14.41
CA LEU A 295 -24.20 -9.97 -13.05
C LEU A 295 -23.64 -8.58 -12.70
N ALA A 296 -22.46 -8.23 -13.18
CA ALA A 296 -21.89 -6.88 -13.01
C ALA A 296 -22.64 -5.82 -13.84
N ALA A 297 -23.19 -6.20 -14.99
CA ALA A 297 -24.05 -5.31 -15.80
C ALA A 297 -25.39 -5.01 -15.11
N LEU A 298 -25.89 -5.94 -14.29
CA LEU A 298 -27.07 -5.73 -13.44
C LEU A 298 -26.77 -4.83 -12.23
N GLY A 299 -25.51 -4.68 -11.87
CA GLY A 299 -25.03 -3.86 -10.73
C GLY A 299 -24.06 -2.74 -11.15
N LYS A 300 -24.33 -2.05 -12.26
CA LYS A 300 -23.45 -0.95 -12.73
C LYS A 300 -23.17 0.05 -11.60
N PRO A 301 -21.90 0.42 -11.35
CA PRO A 301 -21.62 1.53 -10.46
C PRO A 301 -22.19 2.82 -11.07
N PHE A 302 -22.84 3.61 -10.23
CA PHE A 302 -23.36 4.91 -10.61
C PHE A 302 -22.24 5.77 -11.23
N THR A 303 -22.48 6.35 -12.38
CA THR A 303 -21.60 7.35 -12.99
C THR A 303 -21.94 8.73 -12.42
N VAL A 304 -20.95 9.60 -12.24
CA VAL A 304 -21.01 10.92 -11.58
C VAL A 304 -21.96 11.92 -12.28
N VAL A 305 -22.66 11.52 -13.32
CA VAL A 305 -23.47 12.41 -14.17
C VAL A 305 -24.91 12.59 -13.66
N ASP A 306 -25.37 11.81 -12.68
CA ASP A 306 -26.71 11.99 -12.13
C ASP A 306 -26.70 13.11 -11.08
N ALA A 307 -27.15 14.29 -11.50
CA ALA A 307 -27.39 15.45 -10.64
C ALA A 307 -28.42 15.15 -9.52
N ASP A 308 -29.24 14.13 -9.72
CA ASP A 308 -30.31 13.73 -8.81
C ASP A 308 -29.87 12.85 -7.65
N LEU A 309 -28.60 12.40 -7.64
CA LEU A 309 -28.09 11.61 -6.53
C LEU A 309 -27.80 12.47 -5.29
N PRO A 310 -28.07 11.95 -4.07
CA PRO A 310 -27.73 12.63 -2.83
C PRO A 310 -26.26 13.07 -2.80
N HIS A 311 -26.02 14.30 -2.39
CA HIS A 311 -24.73 14.95 -2.41
C HIS A 311 -24.05 14.89 -1.05
N VAL A 312 -22.93 14.18 -0.95
CA VAL A 312 -22.09 14.14 0.24
C VAL A 312 -20.91 15.10 0.04
N VAL A 313 -20.83 16.14 0.85
CA VAL A 313 -19.70 17.07 0.87
C VAL A 313 -18.77 16.71 2.03
N ILE A 314 -17.48 16.51 1.73
CA ILE A 314 -16.45 16.17 2.71
C ILE A 314 -15.44 17.31 2.74
N ILE A 315 -15.24 17.95 3.88
CA ILE A 315 -14.26 19.02 4.07
C ILE A 315 -13.02 18.45 4.77
N GLY A 316 -11.91 18.41 4.04
CA GLY A 316 -10.60 17.92 4.49
C GLY A 316 -10.20 16.58 3.85
N GLY A 317 -9.08 16.57 3.11
CA GLY A 317 -8.43 15.43 2.47
C GLY A 317 -7.40 14.72 3.36
N GLY A 318 -7.56 14.82 4.69
CA GLY A 318 -6.77 14.10 5.67
C GLY A 318 -7.15 12.63 5.79
N PHE A 319 -6.67 11.96 6.84
CA PHE A 319 -6.95 10.53 7.08
C PHE A 319 -8.44 10.21 7.18
N GLY A 320 -9.22 11.06 7.85
CA GLY A 320 -10.65 10.86 8.04
C GLY A 320 -11.44 11.05 6.75
N GLY A 321 -11.25 12.18 6.06
CA GLY A 321 -11.99 12.50 4.83
C GLY A 321 -11.69 11.53 3.68
N ILE A 322 -10.43 11.14 3.48
CA ILE A 322 -10.05 10.10 2.52
C ILE A 322 -10.73 8.76 2.85
N ALA A 323 -10.77 8.40 4.14
CA ALA A 323 -11.42 7.14 4.56
C ALA A 323 -12.93 7.19 4.34
N ALA A 324 -13.59 8.32 4.62
CA ALA A 324 -15.02 8.53 4.36
C ALA A 324 -15.32 8.43 2.86
N ALA A 325 -14.59 9.17 2.02
CA ALA A 325 -14.76 9.13 0.57
C ALA A 325 -14.55 7.73 -0.02
N ARG A 326 -13.54 6.99 0.43
CA ARG A 326 -13.29 5.61 0.02
C ARG A 326 -14.38 4.64 0.51
N GLY A 327 -14.87 4.84 1.73
CA GLY A 327 -15.94 4.03 2.30
C GLY A 327 -17.25 4.15 1.51
N LEU A 328 -17.51 5.33 0.94
CA LEU A 328 -18.68 5.63 0.09
C LEU A 328 -18.50 5.23 -1.40
N ARG A 329 -17.42 4.54 -1.77
CA ARG A 329 -17.11 4.19 -3.17
C ARG A 329 -18.28 3.50 -3.91
N ARG A 330 -19.09 2.71 -3.20
CA ARG A 330 -20.21 1.93 -3.76
C ARG A 330 -21.58 2.46 -3.35
N ALA A 331 -21.62 3.56 -2.61
CA ALA A 331 -22.88 4.17 -2.20
C ALA A 331 -23.52 4.92 -3.37
N PRO A 332 -24.85 4.93 -3.48
CA PRO A 332 -25.57 5.67 -4.51
C PRO A 332 -25.61 7.17 -4.16
N CYS A 333 -24.45 7.81 -4.21
CA CYS A 333 -24.30 9.25 -3.92
C CYS A 333 -23.17 9.84 -4.76
N ARG A 334 -23.23 11.13 -4.98
CA ARG A 334 -22.11 11.94 -5.48
C ARG A 334 -21.34 12.53 -4.32
N ILE A 335 -20.03 12.59 -4.43
CA ILE A 335 -19.15 13.07 -3.37
C ILE A 335 -18.34 14.25 -3.87
N THR A 336 -18.32 15.34 -3.11
CA THR A 336 -17.36 16.43 -3.31
C THR A 336 -16.40 16.48 -2.13
N LEU A 337 -15.13 16.15 -2.37
CA LEU A 337 -14.05 16.26 -1.39
C LEU A 337 -13.33 17.58 -1.59
N ILE A 338 -13.36 18.45 -0.57
CA ILE A 338 -12.75 19.78 -0.60
C ILE A 338 -11.54 19.80 0.33
N ASP A 339 -10.40 20.27 -0.18
CA ASP A 339 -9.21 20.52 0.65
C ASP A 339 -8.48 21.78 0.16
N GLU A 340 -7.83 22.50 1.07
CA GLU A 340 -7.01 23.66 0.74
C GLU A 340 -5.68 23.27 0.08
N LYS A 341 -5.31 22.00 0.14
CA LYS A 341 -4.11 21.39 -0.46
C LYS A 341 -4.50 20.37 -1.51
N ASN A 342 -3.69 20.23 -2.55
CA ASN A 342 -3.92 19.24 -3.59
C ASN A 342 -3.37 17.84 -3.24
N TYR A 343 -2.83 17.66 -2.03
CA TYR A 343 -2.18 16.43 -1.58
C TYR A 343 -2.67 15.98 -0.20
N HIS A 344 -2.67 14.67 -0.02
CA HIS A 344 -2.79 14.01 1.28
C HIS A 344 -1.40 13.88 1.90
N LEU A 345 -1.25 14.32 3.15
CA LEU A 345 0.01 14.32 3.88
C LEU A 345 0.06 13.15 4.88
N PHE A 346 1.11 12.35 4.84
CA PHE A 346 1.39 11.34 5.84
C PHE A 346 2.16 11.96 7.02
N GLN A 347 1.43 12.65 7.89
CA GLN A 347 1.98 13.44 9.01
C GLN A 347 2.94 12.69 9.94
N PRO A 348 2.81 11.38 10.22
CA PRO A 348 3.76 10.70 11.10
C PRO A 348 5.22 10.75 10.68
N LEU A 349 5.51 10.97 9.39
CA LEU A 349 6.87 11.11 8.88
C LEU A 349 7.28 12.57 8.59
N LEU A 350 6.47 13.54 9.01
CA LEU A 350 6.70 14.96 8.71
C LEU A 350 7.98 15.50 9.37
N TYR A 351 8.32 15.01 10.56
CA TYR A 351 9.58 15.39 11.24
C TYR A 351 10.81 14.95 10.44
N GLN A 352 10.74 13.90 9.63
CA GLN A 352 11.86 13.46 8.77
C GLN A 352 12.08 14.39 7.59
N VAL A 353 11.02 15.04 7.09
CA VAL A 353 11.17 16.13 6.11
C VAL A 353 11.79 17.35 6.78
N ALA A 354 11.33 17.71 7.97
CA ALA A 354 11.86 18.83 8.74
C ALA A 354 13.34 18.66 9.09
N THR A 355 13.83 17.43 9.23
CA THR A 355 15.22 17.12 9.58
C THR A 355 16.05 16.59 8.40
N ALA A 356 15.62 16.89 7.17
CA ALA A 356 16.31 16.54 5.92
C ALA A 356 16.57 15.04 5.69
N SER A 357 15.75 14.16 6.27
CA SER A 357 15.85 12.70 6.06
C SER A 357 14.99 12.21 4.90
N LEU A 358 13.89 12.90 4.61
CA LEU A 358 12.97 12.57 3.51
C LEU A 358 12.62 13.82 2.69
N SER A 359 12.28 13.60 1.42
CA SER A 359 11.73 14.64 0.55
C SER A 359 10.24 14.88 0.86
N PRO A 360 9.71 16.10 0.67
CA PRO A 360 8.28 16.37 0.71
C PRO A 360 7.42 15.41 -0.11
N ALA A 361 7.91 15.03 -1.30
CA ALA A 361 7.20 14.15 -2.22
C ALA A 361 7.10 12.68 -1.75
N ASP A 362 7.91 12.26 -0.78
CA ASP A 362 7.93 10.89 -0.27
C ASP A 362 6.77 10.61 0.68
N ILE A 363 6.26 11.66 1.34
CA ILE A 363 5.17 11.57 2.32
C ILE A 363 3.87 12.26 1.89
N ALA A 364 3.88 12.97 0.75
CA ALA A 364 2.72 13.64 0.18
C ALA A 364 2.24 12.92 -1.08
N THR A 365 0.93 12.75 -1.21
CA THR A 365 0.30 12.07 -2.36
C THR A 365 -0.81 12.92 -2.93
N PRO A 366 -0.82 13.25 -4.25
CA PRO A 366 -1.90 14.02 -4.86
C PRO A 366 -3.27 13.36 -4.66
N ILE A 367 -4.23 14.12 -4.08
CA ILE A 367 -5.56 13.60 -3.72
C ILE A 367 -6.30 13.09 -4.95
N ARG A 368 -6.27 13.83 -6.08
CA ARG A 368 -6.93 13.39 -7.32
C ARG A 368 -6.41 12.05 -7.83
N GLY A 369 -5.11 11.79 -7.68
CA GLY A 369 -4.48 10.52 -8.03
C GLY A 369 -4.98 9.34 -7.19
N MET A 370 -5.37 9.61 -5.93
CA MET A 370 -5.89 8.59 -5.01
C MET A 370 -7.30 8.12 -5.38
N PHE A 371 -8.08 8.94 -6.09
CA PHE A 371 -9.46 8.67 -6.49
C PHE A 371 -9.64 8.44 -8.00
N ARG A 372 -8.56 8.30 -8.75
CA ARG A 372 -8.61 8.11 -10.22
C ARG A 372 -9.54 6.98 -10.68
N GLU A 373 -9.69 5.93 -9.85
CA GLU A 373 -10.53 4.76 -10.15
C GLU A 373 -11.90 4.82 -9.44
N GLN A 374 -12.23 5.93 -8.79
CA GLN A 374 -13.49 6.13 -8.08
C GLN A 374 -14.32 7.23 -8.76
N SER A 375 -15.31 6.83 -9.54
CA SER A 375 -16.09 7.73 -10.42
C SER A 375 -17.02 8.68 -9.68
N ASN A 376 -17.49 8.31 -8.47
CA ASN A 376 -18.44 9.13 -7.72
C ASN A 376 -17.78 10.21 -6.84
N VAL A 377 -16.45 10.47 -6.98
CA VAL A 377 -15.74 11.51 -6.22
C VAL A 377 -15.24 12.62 -7.14
N ARG A 378 -15.65 13.84 -6.85
CA ARG A 378 -15.09 15.08 -7.37
C ARG A 378 -14.19 15.69 -6.29
N VAL A 379 -12.94 15.99 -6.62
CA VAL A 379 -11.99 16.68 -5.73
C VAL A 379 -11.97 18.16 -6.09
N VAL A 380 -12.16 19.04 -5.09
CA VAL A 380 -12.11 20.50 -5.23
C VAL A 380 -10.95 21.03 -4.39
N LEU A 381 -10.04 21.77 -5.03
CA LEU A 381 -9.00 22.52 -4.34
C LEU A 381 -9.60 23.87 -3.93
N GLY A 382 -9.67 24.14 -2.63
CA GLY A 382 -10.22 25.39 -2.13
C GLY A 382 -10.27 25.42 -0.62
N ARG A 383 -10.25 26.66 -0.09
CA ARG A 383 -10.38 26.90 1.36
C ARG A 383 -11.85 27.19 1.68
N VAL A 384 -12.41 26.35 2.54
CA VAL A 384 -13.75 26.60 3.10
C VAL A 384 -13.68 27.75 4.09
N THR A 385 -14.56 28.72 3.94
CA THR A 385 -14.65 29.91 4.77
C THR A 385 -15.80 29.85 5.77
N GLY A 386 -16.80 28.98 5.53
CA GLY A 386 -17.95 28.81 6.40
C GLY A 386 -18.91 27.71 5.94
N VAL A 387 -19.91 27.46 6.75
CA VAL A 387 -21.05 26.58 6.45
C VAL A 387 -22.33 27.29 6.80
N ALA A 388 -23.23 27.45 5.83
CA ALA A 388 -24.57 27.96 6.03
C ALA A 388 -25.51 26.76 6.28
N SER A 389 -25.69 26.39 7.55
CA SER A 389 -26.48 25.22 7.94
C SER A 389 -27.96 25.33 7.57
N ALA A 390 -28.53 26.50 7.63
CA ALA A 390 -29.93 26.74 7.28
C ALA A 390 -30.24 26.47 5.79
N THR A 391 -29.30 26.79 4.88
CA THR A 391 -29.42 26.52 3.44
C THR A 391 -28.70 25.28 2.99
N ARG A 392 -28.04 24.56 3.91
CA ARG A 392 -27.19 23.35 3.63
C ARG A 392 -26.14 23.65 2.58
N GLU A 393 -25.39 24.71 2.75
CA GLU A 393 -24.33 25.10 1.80
C GLU A 393 -22.98 25.26 2.48
N VAL A 394 -21.93 24.80 1.79
CA VAL A 394 -20.53 25.04 2.14
C VAL A 394 -20.02 26.22 1.34
N LEU A 395 -19.38 27.18 2.02
CA LEU A 395 -18.90 28.43 1.44
C LEU A 395 -17.40 28.32 1.09
N LEU A 396 -17.06 28.58 -0.17
CA LEU A 396 -15.70 28.65 -0.71
C LEU A 396 -15.47 30.02 -1.35
N GLY A 397 -15.21 31.05 -0.55
CA GLY A 397 -15.17 32.42 -1.04
C GLY A 397 -16.52 32.81 -1.64
N GLN A 398 -16.57 33.07 -2.94
CA GLN A 398 -17.83 33.41 -3.64
C GLN A 398 -18.65 32.18 -4.07
N ALA A 399 -18.01 30.99 -4.12
CA ALA A 399 -18.70 29.78 -4.54
C ALA A 399 -19.44 29.13 -3.36
N ARG A 400 -20.61 28.54 -3.67
CA ARG A 400 -21.44 27.79 -2.72
C ARG A 400 -21.65 26.38 -3.23
N ILE A 401 -21.58 25.40 -2.35
CA ILE A 401 -21.80 23.99 -2.67
C ILE A 401 -22.86 23.45 -1.73
N SER A 402 -24.02 23.10 -2.28
CA SER A 402 -25.09 22.45 -1.54
C SER A 402 -24.75 21.01 -1.16
N TYR A 403 -25.29 20.53 -0.04
CA TYR A 403 -25.11 19.17 0.44
C TYR A 403 -26.41 18.58 0.99
N ASP A 404 -26.54 17.26 0.87
CA ASP A 404 -27.51 16.48 1.63
C ASP A 404 -26.86 15.92 2.90
N TYR A 405 -25.57 15.59 2.84
CA TYR A 405 -24.76 15.19 3.97
C TYR A 405 -23.42 15.94 3.98
N LEU A 406 -23.02 16.40 5.16
CA LEU A 406 -21.74 17.09 5.37
C LEU A 406 -20.83 16.29 6.30
N VAL A 407 -19.56 16.13 5.93
CA VAL A 407 -18.55 15.50 6.77
C VAL A 407 -17.40 16.48 7.03
N LEU A 408 -17.24 16.89 8.28
CA LEU A 408 -16.18 17.78 8.74
C LEU A 408 -14.97 16.95 9.17
N ALA A 409 -13.89 16.98 8.38
CA ALA A 409 -12.64 16.27 8.62
C ALA A 409 -11.44 17.23 8.53
N THR A 410 -11.60 18.46 9.00
CA THR A 410 -10.71 19.61 8.82
C THR A 410 -9.44 19.56 9.68
N GLY A 411 -9.34 18.59 10.59
CA GLY A 411 -8.15 18.37 11.40
C GLY A 411 -7.88 19.44 12.46
N ALA A 412 -6.61 19.56 12.82
CA ALA A 412 -6.13 20.49 13.85
C ALA A 412 -5.01 21.39 13.32
N ARG A 413 -4.79 22.52 14.00
CA ARG A 413 -3.72 23.50 13.78
C ARG A 413 -2.85 23.64 15.05
N HIS A 414 -1.75 24.36 14.96
CA HIS A 414 -0.93 24.68 16.14
C HIS A 414 -1.70 25.54 17.14
N SER A 415 -1.42 25.32 18.41
CA SER A 415 -1.87 26.17 19.51
C SER A 415 -0.68 26.69 20.29
N TYR A 416 -0.62 28.01 20.42
CA TYR A 416 0.37 28.67 21.27
C TYR A 416 -0.22 29.09 22.63
N PHE A 417 -1.39 28.52 23.00
CA PHE A 417 -2.08 28.81 24.25
C PHE A 417 -2.35 30.30 24.50
N GLY A 418 -2.77 31.00 23.43
CA GLY A 418 -3.05 32.44 23.45
C GLY A 418 -1.83 33.33 23.17
N ARG A 419 -0.66 32.74 22.93
CA ARG A 419 0.57 33.47 22.59
C ARG A 419 0.91 33.32 21.10
N ASP A 420 0.01 33.70 20.23
CA ASP A 420 0.18 33.59 18.78
C ASP A 420 1.32 34.49 18.25
N ASP A 421 1.77 35.47 19.05
CA ASP A 421 2.98 36.27 18.87
C ASP A 421 4.27 35.43 18.82
N TRP A 422 4.27 34.20 19.33
CA TRP A 422 5.41 33.29 19.28
C TRP A 422 5.57 32.56 17.94
N ALA A 423 4.51 32.49 17.14
CA ALA A 423 4.50 31.72 15.90
C ALA A 423 5.64 32.06 14.91
N PRO A 424 6.03 33.32 14.71
CA PRO A 424 7.16 33.66 13.81
C PRO A 424 8.51 33.12 14.30
N PHE A 425 8.69 33.01 15.62
CA PHE A 425 9.95 32.61 16.25
C PHE A 425 10.04 31.12 16.56
N ALA A 426 8.90 30.47 16.80
CA ALA A 426 8.82 29.05 17.11
C ALA A 426 7.82 28.34 16.19
N PRO A 427 8.19 28.03 14.94
CA PRO A 427 7.30 27.31 14.02
C PRO A 427 6.90 25.94 14.59
N GLY A 428 5.63 25.60 14.41
CA GLY A 428 5.14 24.25 14.71
C GLY A 428 5.32 23.31 13.53
N LEU A 429 4.91 22.03 13.67
CA LEU A 429 5.06 20.99 12.65
C LEU A 429 3.74 20.24 12.37
N LYS A 430 2.94 20.77 11.45
CA LYS A 430 1.64 20.20 11.03
C LYS A 430 1.46 20.14 9.51
N ARG A 431 2.06 21.05 8.78
CA ARG A 431 1.95 21.21 7.34
C ARG A 431 3.30 20.91 6.68
N LEU A 432 3.26 20.65 5.37
CA LEU A 432 4.48 20.40 4.60
C LEU A 432 5.38 21.66 4.56
N GLU A 433 4.75 22.83 4.46
CA GLU A 433 5.41 24.12 4.49
C GLU A 433 6.15 24.35 5.81
N ASP A 434 5.54 23.96 6.94
CA ASP A 434 6.18 24.03 8.26
C ASP A 434 7.47 23.18 8.28
N ALA A 435 7.39 21.96 7.74
CA ALA A 435 8.55 21.06 7.70
C ALA A 435 9.68 21.60 6.82
N THR A 436 9.37 22.22 5.68
CA THR A 436 10.38 22.84 4.81
C THR A 436 10.99 24.08 5.43
N ASP A 437 10.20 24.91 6.12
CA ASP A 437 10.74 26.07 6.87
C ASP A 437 11.63 25.63 8.03
N ILE A 438 11.21 24.64 8.81
CA ILE A 438 12.04 24.07 9.89
C ILE A 438 13.35 23.52 9.31
N ARG A 439 13.30 22.76 8.21
CA ARG A 439 14.51 22.25 7.54
C ARG A 439 15.45 23.39 7.14
N ARG A 440 14.91 24.44 6.52
CA ARG A 440 15.67 25.62 6.14
C ARG A 440 16.34 26.27 7.36
N ARG A 441 15.59 26.49 8.46
CA ARG A 441 16.13 27.09 9.70
C ARG A 441 17.23 26.23 10.32
N LEU A 442 17.01 24.90 10.37
CA LEU A 442 18.01 23.97 10.92
C LEU A 442 19.31 23.99 10.13
N LEU A 443 19.24 23.91 8.80
CA LEU A 443 20.45 23.91 7.95
C LEU A 443 21.13 25.27 7.95
N LEU A 444 20.36 26.37 7.84
CA LEU A 444 20.89 27.73 7.90
C LEU A 444 21.60 28.03 9.23
N ALA A 445 21.14 27.44 10.33
CA ALA A 445 21.78 27.64 11.62
C ALA A 445 23.25 27.15 11.65
N PHE A 446 23.55 26.04 10.97
CA PHE A 446 24.91 25.53 10.84
C PHE A 446 25.75 26.44 9.90
N GLU A 447 25.19 26.92 8.79
CA GLU A 447 25.87 27.84 7.86
C GLU A 447 26.20 29.19 8.56
N GLU A 448 25.23 29.71 9.32
CA GLU A 448 25.43 30.98 10.07
C GLU A 448 26.45 30.80 11.22
N ALA A 449 26.49 29.63 11.83
CA ALA A 449 27.48 29.31 12.84
C ALA A 449 28.88 29.19 12.23
N GLU A 450 29.03 28.60 11.04
CA GLU A 450 30.29 28.50 10.30
C GLU A 450 30.86 29.89 9.96
N ASN A 451 29.98 30.80 9.52
CA ASN A 451 30.32 32.14 9.06
C ASN A 451 30.49 33.16 10.19
N ASN A 452 30.35 32.80 11.46
CA ASN A 452 30.35 33.74 12.57
C ASN A 452 31.56 33.54 13.49
N ASP A 453 32.41 34.53 13.64
CA ASP A 453 33.60 34.48 14.50
C ASP A 453 33.28 34.71 15.98
N ASP A 454 32.14 35.36 16.30
CA ASP A 454 31.72 35.61 17.67
C ASP A 454 31.21 34.29 18.32
N ALA A 455 31.92 33.86 19.34
CA ALA A 455 31.62 32.61 20.06
C ALA A 455 30.22 32.55 20.69
N GLU A 456 29.71 33.70 21.17
CA GLU A 456 28.35 33.75 21.77
C GLU A 456 27.26 33.68 20.70
N LYS A 457 27.44 34.37 19.59
CA LYS A 457 26.50 34.26 18.45
C LYS A 457 26.52 32.85 17.87
N ARG A 458 27.70 32.27 17.69
CA ARG A 458 27.89 30.88 17.25
C ARG A 458 27.16 29.89 18.15
N ARG A 459 27.28 30.02 19.48
CA ARG A 459 26.50 29.19 20.43
C ARG A 459 25.02 29.38 20.25
N GLY A 460 24.52 30.59 20.03
CA GLY A 460 23.09 30.85 19.77
C GLY A 460 22.59 30.15 18.53
N TRP A 461 23.39 30.12 17.45
CA TRP A 461 23.06 29.39 16.23
C TRP A 461 23.09 27.85 16.41
N LEU A 462 24.06 27.34 17.18
CA LEU A 462 24.20 25.90 17.47
C LEU A 462 23.30 25.43 18.63
N THR A 463 22.38 26.24 19.12
CA THR A 463 21.42 25.88 20.15
C THR A 463 20.01 25.70 19.54
N PHE A 464 19.47 24.50 19.66
CA PHE A 464 18.15 24.11 19.14
C PHE A 464 17.23 23.81 20.32
N VAL A 465 16.13 24.52 20.44
CA VAL A 465 15.15 24.32 21.52
C VAL A 465 13.86 23.74 20.95
N ILE A 466 13.43 22.60 21.48
CA ILE A 466 12.16 21.97 21.16
C ILE A 466 11.23 22.09 22.35
N VAL A 467 10.06 22.68 22.17
CA VAL A 467 9.07 22.88 23.22
C VAL A 467 7.95 21.86 23.06
N GLY A 468 7.81 20.95 24.05
CA GLY A 468 6.81 19.89 24.06
C GLY A 468 7.40 18.50 23.94
N GLY A 469 7.23 17.66 24.97
CA GLY A 469 7.76 16.29 25.06
C GLY A 469 6.79 15.20 24.63
N GLY A 470 5.84 15.51 23.74
CA GLY A 470 5.01 14.51 23.03
C GLY A 470 5.80 13.79 21.94
N PRO A 471 5.15 12.87 21.16
CA PRO A 471 5.82 12.12 20.09
C PRO A 471 6.59 13.00 19.12
N THR A 472 5.97 14.05 18.59
CA THR A 472 6.61 14.99 17.64
C THR A 472 7.88 15.65 18.21
N GLY A 473 7.84 16.09 19.48
CA GLY A 473 9.01 16.74 20.09
C GLY A 473 10.16 15.75 20.35
N VAL A 474 9.84 14.53 20.78
CA VAL A 474 10.82 13.45 20.99
C VAL A 474 11.48 13.04 19.67
N GLU A 475 10.69 12.87 18.62
CA GLU A 475 11.17 12.53 17.27
C GLU A 475 12.04 13.64 16.67
N LEU A 476 11.62 14.91 16.80
CA LEU A 476 12.41 16.05 16.35
C LEU A 476 13.75 16.15 17.11
N ALA A 477 13.71 16.05 18.44
CA ALA A 477 14.91 16.16 19.27
C ALA A 477 15.94 15.07 18.92
N GLY A 478 15.51 13.83 18.81
CA GLY A 478 16.36 12.71 18.38
C GLY A 478 16.92 12.91 16.97
N ALA A 479 16.09 13.31 16.02
CA ALA A 479 16.50 13.49 14.63
C ALA A 479 17.46 14.69 14.42
N ILE A 480 17.29 15.79 15.17
CA ILE A 480 18.19 16.95 15.14
C ILE A 480 19.54 16.58 15.78
N ALA A 481 19.54 15.87 16.90
CA ALA A 481 20.77 15.41 17.55
C ALA A 481 21.59 14.48 16.63
N GLU A 482 20.92 13.57 15.91
CA GLU A 482 21.58 12.71 14.91
C GLU A 482 22.08 13.48 13.69
N LEU A 483 21.31 14.48 13.20
CA LEU A 483 21.76 15.34 12.11
C LEU A 483 23.06 16.05 12.47
N ALA A 484 23.11 16.65 13.64
CA ALA A 484 24.28 17.38 14.12
C ALA A 484 25.50 16.46 14.32
N ARG A 485 25.32 15.26 14.91
CA ARG A 485 26.44 14.37 15.26
C ARG A 485 26.96 13.49 14.14
N HIS A 486 26.09 13.12 13.21
CA HIS A 486 26.45 12.15 12.17
C HIS A 486 26.10 12.61 10.76
N GLY A 487 25.04 13.42 10.61
CA GLY A 487 24.54 13.85 9.30
C GLY A 487 25.40 14.93 8.65
N LEU A 488 26.09 15.75 9.44
CA LEU A 488 26.91 16.89 9.01
C LEU A 488 28.39 16.71 9.33
N ASP A 489 28.81 15.50 9.70
CA ASP A 489 30.19 15.18 10.05
C ASP A 489 31.13 15.60 8.91
N ARG A 490 32.22 16.33 9.28
CA ARG A 490 33.31 16.81 8.40
C ARG A 490 32.88 17.73 7.24
N GLU A 491 31.67 18.27 7.25
CA GLU A 491 31.25 19.20 6.19
C GLU A 491 31.67 20.66 6.48
N PHE A 492 31.77 21.03 7.73
CA PHE A 492 32.17 22.37 8.19
C PHE A 492 33.64 22.41 8.61
N ARG A 493 34.23 23.60 8.60
CA ARG A 493 35.68 23.82 8.90
C ARG A 493 35.91 24.64 10.15
N SER A 494 35.01 25.63 10.42
CA SER A 494 35.15 26.55 11.58
C SER A 494 34.36 26.09 12.79
N ILE A 495 33.40 25.15 12.59
CA ILE A 495 32.57 24.59 13.64
C ILE A 495 32.65 23.07 13.67
N GLU A 496 32.39 22.50 14.82
CA GLU A 496 32.08 21.08 14.98
C GLU A 496 30.57 20.93 15.15
N PRO A 497 29.81 20.41 14.13
CA PRO A 497 28.36 20.26 14.23
C PRO A 497 27.91 19.44 15.42
N ALA A 498 28.70 18.44 15.83
CA ALA A 498 28.44 17.61 17.02
C ALA A 498 28.40 18.36 18.35
N SER A 499 28.99 19.58 18.40
CA SER A 499 28.92 20.47 19.56
C SER A 499 27.55 21.16 19.72
N ALA A 500 26.64 20.99 18.77
CA ALA A 500 25.30 21.56 18.82
C ALA A 500 24.53 21.08 20.05
N ARG A 501 23.93 22.03 20.75
CA ARG A 501 23.11 21.82 21.95
C ARG A 501 21.66 21.63 21.54
N VAL A 502 21.08 20.47 21.84
CA VAL A 502 19.67 20.16 21.58
C VAL A 502 18.94 20.06 22.91
N LEU A 503 17.98 20.95 23.13
CA LEU A 503 17.22 21.06 24.38
C LEU A 503 15.76 20.72 24.14
N LEU A 504 15.22 19.73 24.84
CA LEU A 504 13.80 19.36 24.86
C LEU A 504 13.15 19.78 26.15
N VAL A 505 12.19 20.72 26.09
CA VAL A 505 11.51 21.30 27.24
C VAL A 505 10.10 20.75 27.33
N GLN A 506 9.74 20.22 28.51
CA GLN A 506 8.42 19.64 28.77
C GLN A 506 7.87 20.13 30.11
N SER A 507 6.63 20.64 30.09
CA SER A 507 5.93 21.09 31.29
C SER A 507 5.45 19.94 32.20
N ALA A 508 5.14 18.78 31.61
CA ALA A 508 4.75 17.58 32.36
C ALA A 508 5.97 16.91 33.07
N PRO A 509 5.71 16.02 34.06
CA PRO A 509 6.77 15.36 34.82
C PRO A 509 7.53 14.29 34.01
N ARG A 510 7.06 13.91 32.82
CA ARG A 510 7.71 12.92 31.95
C ARG A 510 7.48 13.21 30.47
N LEU A 511 8.34 12.66 29.64
CA LEU A 511 8.13 12.62 28.18
C LEU A 511 7.04 11.62 27.82
N LEU A 512 6.46 11.75 26.63
CA LEU A 512 5.46 10.84 26.10
C LEU A 512 4.35 10.49 27.10
N PRO A 513 3.63 11.47 27.65
CA PRO A 513 2.71 11.26 28.79
C PRO A 513 1.58 10.26 28.48
N THR A 514 1.29 10.01 27.24
CA THR A 514 0.28 9.03 26.76
C THR A 514 0.80 7.60 26.68
N PHE A 515 2.12 7.38 26.82
CA PHE A 515 2.73 6.05 26.84
C PHE A 515 2.87 5.52 28.26
N PRO A 516 3.03 4.19 28.44
CA PRO A 516 3.41 3.60 29.73
C PRO A 516 4.68 4.23 30.31
N GLU A 517 4.76 4.31 31.62
CA GLU A 517 5.87 5.01 32.31
C GLU A 517 7.25 4.40 32.00
N ALA A 518 7.32 3.07 31.90
CA ALA A 518 8.55 2.38 31.52
C ALA A 518 9.07 2.82 30.14
N LEU A 519 8.17 2.92 29.14
CA LEU A 519 8.52 3.37 27.78
C LEU A 519 8.90 4.87 27.74
N SER A 520 8.26 5.68 28.59
CA SER A 520 8.61 7.10 28.77
C SER A 520 10.03 7.26 29.33
N ALA A 521 10.41 6.45 30.32
CA ALA A 521 11.75 6.43 30.89
C ALA A 521 12.78 5.92 29.87
N ASP A 522 12.46 4.91 29.06
CA ASP A 522 13.32 4.42 27.98
C ASP A 522 13.57 5.49 26.92
N ALA A 523 12.54 6.24 26.53
CA ALA A 523 12.65 7.36 25.59
C ALA A 523 13.57 8.45 26.14
N SER A 524 13.44 8.81 27.41
CA SER A 524 14.32 9.79 28.07
C SER A 524 15.79 9.32 28.08
N ARG A 525 16.05 8.06 28.43
CA ARG A 525 17.40 7.49 28.40
C ARG A 525 18.00 7.47 26.99
N ALA A 526 17.18 7.15 25.98
CA ALA A 526 17.65 7.16 24.59
C ALA A 526 18.01 8.55 24.10
N LEU A 527 17.22 9.58 24.42
CA LEU A 527 17.54 10.98 24.10
C LEU A 527 18.81 11.47 24.82
N LEU A 528 18.97 11.14 26.10
CA LEU A 528 20.19 11.48 26.85
C LEU A 528 21.44 10.85 26.23
N LYS A 529 21.36 9.60 25.75
CA LYS A 529 22.47 8.94 25.01
C LYS A 529 22.81 9.65 23.70
N LEU A 530 21.80 10.23 23.03
CA LEU A 530 22.00 11.10 21.88
C LEU A 530 22.47 12.51 22.27
N GLY A 531 22.68 12.79 23.59
CA GLY A 531 23.10 14.07 24.14
C GLY A 531 22.06 15.17 24.00
N VAL A 532 20.80 14.82 23.95
CA VAL A 532 19.69 15.76 24.10
C VAL A 532 19.54 16.12 25.57
N GLU A 533 19.53 17.40 25.89
CA GLU A 533 19.20 17.90 27.21
C GLU A 533 17.68 17.87 27.41
N VAL A 534 17.20 17.08 28.38
CA VAL A 534 15.77 16.96 28.69
C VAL A 534 15.44 17.75 29.94
N GLN A 535 14.60 18.76 29.81
CA GLN A 535 14.10 19.57 30.93
C GLN A 535 12.62 19.25 31.17
N LEU A 536 12.35 18.55 32.25
CA LEU A 536 10.98 18.18 32.68
C LEU A 536 10.46 19.16 33.74
N LYS A 537 9.13 19.28 33.87
CA LYS A 537 8.45 20.20 34.81
C LYS A 537 8.86 21.66 34.60
N ARG A 538 9.26 22.01 33.37
CA ARG A 538 9.65 23.37 33.00
C ARG A 538 8.70 23.90 31.93
N LYS A 539 8.19 25.09 32.15
CA LYS A 539 7.33 25.82 31.20
C LYS A 539 8.12 26.91 30.53
N VAL A 540 7.88 27.12 29.24
CA VAL A 540 8.40 28.27 28.51
C VAL A 540 7.54 29.48 28.85
N ASP A 541 8.17 30.56 29.27
CA ASP A 541 7.52 31.81 29.69
C ASP A 541 7.46 32.81 28.56
N GLN A 542 8.51 32.87 27.71
CA GLN A 542 8.60 33.78 26.57
C GLN A 542 9.39 33.12 25.43
N VAL A 543 9.01 33.46 24.19
CA VAL A 543 9.74 33.14 22.95
C VAL A 543 9.88 34.41 22.13
N ASP A 544 11.09 34.67 21.65
CA ASP A 544 11.39 35.82 20.78
C ASP A 544 12.52 35.49 19.78
N ALA A 545 13.00 36.48 19.05
CA ALA A 545 14.05 36.32 18.05
C ALA A 545 15.41 35.89 18.64
N GLU A 546 15.65 36.12 19.94
CA GLU A 546 16.89 35.79 20.63
C GLU A 546 16.86 34.42 21.31
N GLY A 547 15.65 33.78 21.42
CA GLY A 547 15.53 32.45 22.02
C GLY A 547 14.30 32.29 22.91
N VAL A 548 14.52 31.65 24.05
CA VAL A 548 13.43 31.33 25.00
C VAL A 548 13.77 31.72 26.43
N VAL A 549 12.75 32.05 27.22
CA VAL A 549 12.88 32.20 28.67
C VAL A 549 12.14 31.04 29.34
N ILE A 550 12.82 30.37 30.26
CA ILE A 550 12.31 29.17 30.96
C ILE A 550 12.55 29.34 32.47
N GLY A 551 11.48 29.59 33.23
CA GLY A 551 11.58 29.81 34.67
C GLY A 551 12.46 31.02 35.05
N GLY A 552 12.42 32.08 34.24
CA GLY A 552 13.23 33.29 34.41
C GLY A 552 14.60 33.26 33.72
N ASP A 553 15.14 32.09 33.39
CA ASP A 553 16.42 31.90 32.74
C ASP A 553 16.33 32.09 31.21
N ARG A 554 17.10 32.99 30.63
CA ARG A 554 17.18 33.19 29.19
C ARG A 554 18.16 32.20 28.54
N ILE A 555 17.67 31.42 27.59
CA ILE A 555 18.47 30.56 26.74
C ILE A 555 18.51 31.17 25.33
N ARG A 556 19.70 31.61 24.90
CA ARG A 556 19.93 32.11 23.53
C ARG A 556 19.85 30.94 22.56
N ALA A 557 18.91 31.02 21.60
CA ALA A 557 18.71 30.01 20.57
C ALA A 557 18.05 30.65 19.35
N ARG A 558 18.69 30.56 18.19
CA ARG A 558 18.15 31.08 16.94
C ARG A 558 17.08 30.14 16.31
N THR A 559 17.04 28.90 16.77
CA THR A 559 16.07 27.90 16.31
C THR A 559 15.27 27.36 17.49
N VAL A 560 14.03 27.76 17.56
CA VAL A 560 13.04 27.26 18.52
C VAL A 560 11.93 26.56 17.73
N LEU A 561 11.52 25.35 18.14
CA LEU A 561 10.50 24.56 17.48
C LEU A 561 9.34 24.26 18.44
N TRP A 562 8.09 24.44 17.97
CA TRP A 562 6.89 24.27 18.78
C TRP A 562 6.22 22.93 18.54
N ALA A 563 6.26 22.05 19.53
CA ALA A 563 5.58 20.73 19.53
C ALA A 563 4.61 20.56 20.72
N ALA A 564 4.20 21.66 21.39
CA ALA A 564 3.55 21.63 22.69
C ALA A 564 2.01 21.60 22.65
N GLY A 565 1.36 21.93 21.55
CA GLY A 565 -0.09 22.01 21.54
C GLY A 565 -0.74 22.06 20.17
N VAL A 566 -1.97 21.58 20.11
CA VAL A 566 -2.84 21.63 18.96
C VAL A 566 -4.24 22.10 19.36
N THR A 567 -4.90 22.81 18.45
CA THR A 567 -6.32 23.22 18.58
C THR A 567 -7.05 22.78 17.31
N ALA A 568 -8.34 22.50 17.42
CA ALA A 568 -9.14 22.14 16.25
C ALA A 568 -9.24 23.33 15.26
N SER A 569 -9.67 23.01 14.04
CA SER A 569 -9.96 24.01 13.00
C SER A 569 -11.14 24.92 13.38
N ALA A 570 -11.42 25.91 12.55
CA ALA A 570 -12.54 26.84 12.74
C ALA A 570 -13.94 26.22 12.53
N ALA A 571 -14.06 24.90 12.34
CA ALA A 571 -15.34 24.23 12.05
C ALA A 571 -16.41 24.48 13.12
N GLY A 572 -16.03 24.58 14.39
CA GLY A 572 -16.95 24.94 15.48
C GLY A 572 -17.54 26.33 15.33
N GLN A 573 -16.74 27.28 14.86
CA GLN A 573 -17.20 28.67 14.60
C GLN A 573 -18.14 28.73 13.41
N TRP A 574 -17.90 27.95 12.33
CA TRP A 574 -18.76 27.93 11.14
C TRP A 574 -20.19 27.50 11.44
N LEU A 575 -20.33 26.55 12.40
CA LEU A 575 -21.64 25.97 12.75
C LEU A 575 -22.21 26.54 14.05
N GLN A 576 -21.49 27.41 14.74
CA GLN A 576 -21.86 27.92 16.09
C GLN A 576 -22.20 26.79 17.05
N ALA A 577 -21.49 25.63 16.92
CA ALA A 577 -21.76 24.42 17.65
C ALA A 577 -20.87 24.31 18.91
N ALA A 578 -21.32 23.55 19.90
CA ALA A 578 -20.59 23.34 21.14
C ALA A 578 -19.23 22.66 20.90
N THR A 579 -18.19 23.23 21.53
CA THR A 579 -16.82 22.70 21.45
C THR A 579 -16.27 22.35 22.83
N ASP A 580 -15.17 21.58 22.85
CA ASP A 580 -14.36 21.40 24.04
C ASP A 580 -13.31 22.54 24.20
N ALA A 581 -12.51 22.50 25.26
CA ALA A 581 -11.47 23.49 25.54
C ALA A 581 -10.38 23.61 24.45
N THR A 582 -10.26 22.60 23.58
CA THR A 582 -9.32 22.59 22.45
C THR A 582 -10.01 22.95 21.12
N GLY A 583 -11.28 23.39 21.15
CA GLY A 583 -12.06 23.79 19.98
C GLY A 583 -12.64 22.64 19.16
N ARG A 584 -12.56 21.38 19.64
CA ARG A 584 -13.13 20.22 18.94
C ARG A 584 -14.65 20.20 19.14
N LEU A 585 -15.37 19.97 18.03
CA LEU A 585 -16.83 19.82 18.03
C LEU A 585 -17.26 18.64 18.90
N LYS A 586 -18.16 18.88 19.84
CA LYS A 586 -18.79 17.81 20.62
C LYS A 586 -19.80 17.10 19.75
N VAL A 587 -19.58 15.81 19.48
CA VAL A 587 -20.47 15.00 18.65
C VAL A 587 -21.12 13.88 19.45
N GLU A 588 -22.27 13.44 18.95
CA GLU A 588 -23.01 12.30 19.47
C GLU A 588 -22.27 10.97 19.17
N PRO A 589 -22.67 9.86 19.81
CA PRO A 589 -22.05 8.55 19.53
C PRO A 589 -22.16 8.07 18.07
N ALA A 590 -23.06 8.67 17.28
CA ALA A 590 -23.19 8.48 15.84
C ALA A 590 -22.22 9.34 15.00
N LEU A 591 -21.36 10.12 15.66
CA LEU A 591 -20.46 11.13 15.06
C LEU A 591 -21.21 12.26 14.34
N THR A 592 -22.50 12.46 14.63
CA THR A 592 -23.32 13.59 14.19
C THR A 592 -23.22 14.76 15.17
N LEU A 593 -23.51 15.98 14.71
CA LEU A 593 -23.67 17.09 15.62
C LEU A 593 -25.07 17.04 16.28
N PRO A 594 -25.16 17.43 17.55
CA PRO A 594 -26.45 17.52 18.22
C PRO A 594 -27.45 18.41 17.44
N GLY A 595 -28.62 17.86 17.15
CA GLY A 595 -29.67 18.55 16.38
C GLY A 595 -29.41 18.68 14.86
N MET A 596 -28.33 18.08 14.33
CA MET A 596 -27.97 18.10 12.91
C MET A 596 -27.58 16.69 12.45
N ASP A 597 -28.56 15.85 12.17
CA ASP A 597 -28.33 14.45 11.80
C ASP A 597 -27.57 14.27 10.47
N ASP A 598 -27.63 15.25 9.57
CA ASP A 598 -26.98 15.28 8.28
C ASP A 598 -25.53 15.80 8.31
N VAL A 599 -25.06 16.30 9.48
CA VAL A 599 -23.72 16.86 9.66
C VAL A 599 -22.88 15.98 10.59
N PHE A 600 -21.79 15.45 10.08
CA PHE A 600 -20.85 14.61 10.80
C PHE A 600 -19.52 15.34 11.05
N ALA A 601 -18.87 15.08 12.18
CA ALA A 601 -17.51 15.54 12.41
C ALA A 601 -16.61 14.39 12.89
N ILE A 602 -15.37 14.31 12.39
CA ILE A 602 -14.45 13.19 12.60
C ILE A 602 -12.98 13.64 12.76
N GLY A 603 -12.17 12.77 13.35
CA GLY A 603 -10.74 13.00 13.57
C GLY A 603 -10.49 14.13 14.55
N ASP A 604 -9.42 14.90 14.34
CA ASP A 604 -9.01 15.99 15.24
C ASP A 604 -10.00 17.16 15.28
N THR A 605 -11.00 17.18 14.39
CA THR A 605 -12.09 18.17 14.39
C THR A 605 -13.14 17.89 15.46
N ALA A 606 -13.29 16.63 15.91
CA ALA A 606 -14.37 16.17 16.77
C ALA A 606 -13.88 15.58 18.09
N THR A 607 -14.74 15.62 19.11
CA THR A 607 -14.55 14.91 20.37
C THR A 607 -15.79 14.09 20.71
N VAL A 608 -15.58 12.83 21.13
CA VAL A 608 -16.62 11.88 21.56
C VAL A 608 -16.03 10.89 22.54
N ASP A 609 -16.78 10.53 23.59
CA ASP A 609 -16.34 9.59 24.63
C ASP A 609 -16.51 8.12 24.23
N ALA A 610 -15.92 7.77 23.07
CA ALA A 610 -16.07 6.47 22.42
C ALA A 610 -14.86 5.53 22.63
N TRP A 611 -13.96 5.85 23.58
CA TRP A 611 -12.80 5.05 23.93
C TRP A 611 -12.81 4.70 25.43
N ARG A 612 -13.53 3.63 25.80
CA ARG A 612 -13.65 3.18 27.19
C ARG A 612 -14.13 4.30 28.16
N GLY A 613 -15.12 5.11 27.70
CA GLY A 613 -15.62 6.26 28.47
C GLY A 613 -14.69 7.48 28.48
N LYS A 614 -13.66 7.51 27.64
CA LYS A 614 -12.75 8.63 27.47
C LYS A 614 -12.86 9.21 26.06
N PRO A 615 -12.48 10.48 25.88
CA PRO A 615 -12.41 11.10 24.56
C PRO A 615 -11.49 10.34 23.62
N VAL A 616 -11.91 10.20 22.36
CA VAL A 616 -11.09 9.61 21.29
C VAL A 616 -9.85 10.47 21.04
N PRO A 617 -8.63 9.88 21.04
CA PRO A 617 -7.41 10.65 20.84
C PRO A 617 -7.29 11.14 19.40
N GLY A 618 -6.63 12.30 19.23
CA GLY A 618 -6.30 12.87 17.91
C GLY A 618 -5.20 12.09 17.19
N LEU A 619 -5.52 10.91 16.70
CA LEU A 619 -4.60 9.99 16.02
C LEU A 619 -5.12 9.63 14.62
N ALA A 620 -4.20 9.40 13.67
CA ALA A 620 -4.54 8.99 12.31
C ALA A 620 -5.43 7.72 12.24
N PRO A 621 -5.20 6.65 13.05
CA PRO A 621 -6.11 5.52 13.11
C PRO A 621 -7.53 5.87 13.57
N ALA A 622 -7.67 6.80 14.51
CA ALA A 622 -8.98 7.25 15.01
C ALA A 622 -9.75 8.00 13.93
N ALA A 623 -9.11 8.96 13.26
CA ALA A 623 -9.69 9.68 12.14
C ALA A 623 -10.12 8.73 11.01
N LYS A 624 -9.32 7.72 10.68
CA LYS A 624 -9.62 6.73 9.65
C LYS A 624 -10.79 5.82 10.03
N GLN A 625 -10.88 5.37 11.28
CA GLN A 625 -12.00 4.58 11.77
C GLN A 625 -13.28 5.41 11.77
N GLY A 626 -13.24 6.66 12.22
CA GLY A 626 -14.37 7.60 12.14
C GLY A 626 -14.86 7.81 10.70
N GLY A 627 -13.95 8.00 9.75
CA GLY A 627 -14.31 8.14 8.33
C GLY A 627 -15.04 6.93 7.76
N TYR A 628 -14.56 5.71 8.03
CA TYR A 628 -15.27 4.50 7.60
C TYR A 628 -16.61 4.29 8.32
N TYR A 629 -16.71 4.70 9.58
CA TYR A 629 -17.96 4.65 10.32
C TYR A 629 -19.02 5.58 9.70
N VAL A 630 -18.67 6.85 9.45
CA VAL A 630 -19.55 7.82 8.80
C VAL A 630 -19.99 7.35 7.41
N ALA A 631 -19.07 6.77 6.63
CA ALA A 631 -19.43 6.18 5.34
C ALA A 631 -20.48 5.07 5.46
N LYS A 632 -20.37 4.21 6.49
CA LYS A 632 -21.38 3.17 6.78
C LYS A 632 -22.73 3.80 7.20
N ALA A 633 -22.68 4.82 8.05
CA ALA A 633 -23.89 5.52 8.53
C ALA A 633 -24.64 6.19 7.38
N ILE A 634 -23.94 6.93 6.52
CA ILE A 634 -24.53 7.54 5.33
C ILE A 634 -25.08 6.47 4.37
N THR A 635 -24.31 5.40 4.11
CA THR A 635 -24.77 4.30 3.23
C THR A 635 -26.02 3.62 3.76
N ALA A 636 -26.15 3.44 5.08
CA ALA A 636 -27.36 2.88 5.69
C ALA A 636 -28.57 3.80 5.50
N ARG A 637 -28.42 5.10 5.72
CA ARG A 637 -29.47 6.12 5.49
C ARG A 637 -29.93 6.18 4.03
N LEU A 638 -28.96 6.16 3.09
CA LEU A 638 -29.27 6.15 1.65
C LEU A 638 -30.03 4.89 1.20
N ALA A 639 -29.96 3.82 1.98
CA ALA A 639 -30.61 2.55 1.70
C ALA A 639 -31.83 2.28 2.62
N ASP A 640 -32.31 3.30 3.36
CA ASP A 640 -33.39 3.18 4.38
C ASP A 640 -33.18 1.99 5.34
N ARG A 641 -31.93 1.78 5.77
CA ARG A 641 -31.55 0.72 6.70
C ARG A 641 -31.27 1.29 8.09
N ALA A 642 -31.38 0.42 9.09
CA ALA A 642 -31.00 0.77 10.45
C ALA A 642 -29.56 1.32 10.51
N PRO A 643 -29.30 2.40 11.27
CA PRO A 643 -27.97 2.95 11.43
C PRO A 643 -27.02 1.94 12.08
N PRO A 644 -25.70 2.03 11.82
CA PRO A 644 -24.74 1.20 12.52
C PRO A 644 -24.78 1.48 14.04
N PRO A 645 -24.37 0.51 14.88
CA PRO A 645 -24.26 0.74 16.32
C PRO A 645 -23.32 1.92 16.62
N PRO A 646 -23.43 2.57 17.80
CA PRO A 646 -22.62 3.70 18.19
C PRO A 646 -21.12 3.48 17.91
N PHE A 647 -20.43 4.55 17.51
CA PHE A 647 -19.01 4.50 17.22
C PHE A 647 -18.21 4.08 18.45
N ARG A 648 -17.29 3.15 18.26
CA ARG A 648 -16.33 2.71 19.27
C ARG A 648 -14.94 2.69 18.68
N TYR A 649 -14.05 3.49 19.23
CA TYR A 649 -12.66 3.51 18.80
C TYR A 649 -11.92 2.27 19.29
N ARG A 650 -11.26 1.58 18.39
CA ARG A 650 -10.32 0.49 18.66
C ARG A 650 -8.90 1.04 18.61
N HIS A 651 -8.27 1.13 19.77
CA HIS A 651 -6.88 1.61 19.84
C HIS A 651 -5.94 0.61 19.17
N VAL A 652 -5.08 1.11 18.31
CA VAL A 652 -4.16 0.28 17.48
C VAL A 652 -2.76 0.28 18.10
N GLY A 653 -2.50 1.16 19.07
CA GLY A 653 -1.20 1.31 19.73
C GLY A 653 -0.60 2.69 19.56
N ASN A 654 0.49 2.93 20.29
CA ASN A 654 1.31 4.13 20.24
C ASN A 654 2.72 3.77 19.80
N LEU A 655 3.29 4.58 18.90
CA LEU A 655 4.64 4.38 18.37
C LEU A 655 5.36 5.73 18.34
N ALA A 656 6.61 5.77 18.82
CA ALA A 656 7.48 6.93 18.69
C ALA A 656 8.94 6.47 18.52
N THR A 657 9.67 7.09 17.60
CA THR A 657 11.09 6.80 17.38
C THR A 657 11.97 7.81 18.10
N ILE A 658 13.14 7.37 18.53
CA ILE A 658 14.17 8.18 19.21
C ILE A 658 15.47 7.98 18.43
N GLY A 659 15.59 8.64 17.30
CA GLY A 659 16.72 8.44 16.40
C GLY A 659 16.68 7.10 15.66
N ARG A 660 17.83 6.63 15.19
CA ARG A 660 17.97 5.58 14.18
C ARG A 660 17.85 4.14 14.71
N GLN A 661 18.10 3.91 15.99
CA GLN A 661 18.18 2.54 16.56
C GLN A 661 17.31 2.35 17.79
N ALA A 662 16.52 3.35 18.14
CA ALA A 662 15.65 3.28 19.30
C ALA A 662 14.25 3.78 18.95
N ALA A 663 13.27 3.05 19.41
CA ALA A 663 11.86 3.43 19.40
C ALA A 663 11.18 2.86 20.64
N VAL A 664 10.01 3.38 20.92
CA VAL A 664 9.08 2.84 21.90
C VAL A 664 7.76 2.54 21.21
N VAL A 665 7.24 1.35 21.45
CA VAL A 665 6.03 0.83 20.81
C VAL A 665 5.15 0.15 21.84
N GLU A 666 3.88 0.48 21.85
CA GLU A 666 2.84 -0.12 22.66
C GLU A 666 1.71 -0.63 21.77
N PHE A 667 1.38 -1.91 21.91
CA PHE A 667 0.19 -2.53 21.32
C PHE A 667 -0.64 -3.20 22.42
N GLY A 668 -1.46 -2.41 23.12
CA GLY A 668 -2.21 -2.90 24.28
C GLY A 668 -1.27 -3.37 25.39
N PRO A 669 -1.25 -4.67 25.76
CA PRO A 669 -0.35 -5.18 26.81
C PRO A 669 1.10 -5.36 26.34
N LEU A 670 1.34 -5.40 25.04
CA LEU A 670 2.67 -5.62 24.48
C LEU A 670 3.44 -4.30 24.40
N GLN A 671 4.62 -4.27 24.98
CA GLN A 671 5.52 -3.12 25.00
C GLN A 671 6.87 -3.52 24.42
N PHE A 672 7.34 -2.77 23.44
CA PHE A 672 8.64 -2.99 22.79
C PHE A 672 9.48 -1.72 22.90
N ARG A 673 10.81 -1.89 22.99
CA ARG A 673 11.80 -0.84 23.11
C ARG A 673 13.07 -1.13 22.32
N GLY A 674 13.88 -0.10 22.09
CA GLY A 674 15.17 -0.24 21.43
C GLY A 674 15.08 -0.64 19.95
N PRO A 675 16.06 -1.41 19.43
CA PRO A 675 16.15 -1.74 18.00
C PRO A 675 14.95 -2.53 17.46
N LEU A 676 14.42 -3.48 18.23
CA LEU A 676 13.23 -4.25 17.83
C LEU A 676 12.02 -3.34 17.64
N ALA A 677 11.79 -2.42 18.58
CA ALA A 677 10.72 -1.44 18.49
C ALA A 677 10.91 -0.52 17.26
N TRP A 678 12.15 -0.19 16.92
CA TRP A 678 12.47 0.61 15.74
C TRP A 678 12.09 -0.10 14.42
N TRP A 679 12.37 -1.40 14.30
CA TRP A 679 11.95 -2.20 13.14
C TRP A 679 10.43 -2.32 13.04
N ILE A 680 9.74 -2.54 14.18
CA ILE A 680 8.27 -2.58 14.24
C ILE A 680 7.69 -1.22 13.83
N TRP A 681 8.24 -0.12 14.35
CA TRP A 681 7.87 1.23 13.99
C TRP A 681 8.03 1.48 12.49
N GLY A 682 9.17 1.10 11.93
CA GLY A 682 9.45 1.22 10.50
C GLY A 682 8.48 0.45 9.62
N ALA A 683 8.27 -0.83 9.93
CA ALA A 683 7.32 -1.68 9.21
C ALA A 683 5.89 -1.14 9.25
N ALA A 684 5.43 -0.66 10.41
CA ALA A 684 4.11 -0.05 10.57
C ALA A 684 3.96 1.21 9.70
N HIS A 685 4.95 2.11 9.71
CA HIS A 685 4.91 3.36 8.93
C HIS A 685 4.94 3.10 7.42
N ILE A 686 5.77 2.16 6.95
CA ILE A 686 5.76 1.74 5.53
C ILE A 686 4.41 1.12 5.14
N ALA A 687 3.81 0.30 5.99
CA ALA A 687 2.51 -0.31 5.71
C ALA A 687 1.39 0.72 5.60
N PHE A 688 1.39 1.75 6.45
CA PHE A 688 0.39 2.81 6.45
C PHE A 688 0.63 3.91 5.41
N LEU A 689 1.85 4.07 4.91
CA LEU A 689 2.19 5.07 3.90
C LEU A 689 1.41 4.84 2.60
N VAL A 690 0.89 5.92 2.04
CA VAL A 690 0.05 5.87 0.84
C VAL A 690 0.90 5.84 -0.43
N GLY A 691 0.58 4.90 -1.32
CA GLY A 691 1.26 4.74 -2.61
C GLY A 691 2.45 3.77 -2.56
N ALA A 692 2.51 2.89 -3.57
CA ALA A 692 3.61 1.90 -3.63
C ALA A 692 4.96 2.56 -3.89
N ARG A 693 5.00 3.62 -4.74
CA ARG A 693 6.20 4.42 -4.98
C ARG A 693 6.77 4.97 -3.68
N ASN A 694 5.95 5.67 -2.89
CA ASN A 694 6.39 6.30 -1.66
C ASN A 694 6.92 5.27 -0.64
N ARG A 695 6.27 4.11 -0.51
CA ARG A 695 6.74 3.01 0.35
C ARG A 695 8.15 2.54 -0.01
N ILE A 696 8.41 2.37 -1.31
CA ILE A 696 9.70 1.90 -1.80
C ILE A 696 10.75 2.98 -1.64
N THR A 697 10.45 4.21 -2.04
CA THR A 697 11.39 5.33 -1.91
C THR A 697 11.79 5.53 -0.46
N VAL A 698 10.82 5.60 0.47
CA VAL A 698 11.11 5.75 1.90
C VAL A 698 11.90 4.56 2.45
N MET A 699 11.58 3.34 2.05
CA MET A 699 12.33 2.16 2.46
C MET A 699 13.80 2.20 1.98
N LEU A 700 14.04 2.62 0.73
CA LEU A 700 15.37 2.75 0.17
C LEU A 700 16.16 3.89 0.82
N GLU A 701 15.52 5.06 1.05
CA GLU A 701 16.12 6.19 1.77
C GLU A 701 16.49 5.81 3.21
N TRP A 702 15.63 5.07 3.91
CA TRP A 702 15.94 4.58 5.24
C TRP A 702 17.08 3.55 5.24
N LEU A 703 17.11 2.64 4.27
CA LEU A 703 18.21 1.69 4.13
C LEU A 703 19.53 2.43 3.86
N TRP A 704 19.52 3.40 2.95
CA TRP A 704 20.69 4.23 2.64
C TRP A 704 21.16 5.03 3.86
N ALA A 705 20.25 5.73 4.53
CA ALA A 705 20.56 6.46 5.74
C ALA A 705 21.05 5.54 6.86
N TYR A 706 20.51 4.33 6.97
CA TYR A 706 20.94 3.31 7.93
C TYR A 706 22.38 2.85 7.69
N LEU A 707 22.78 2.68 6.44
CA LEU A 707 24.12 2.22 6.08
C LEU A 707 25.18 3.35 6.11
N THR A 708 24.81 4.57 5.70
CA THR A 708 25.78 5.64 5.41
C THR A 708 25.73 6.84 6.35
N PHE A 709 24.67 7.00 7.16
CA PHE A 709 24.30 8.21 7.90
C PHE A 709 24.02 9.46 7.04
N ARG A 710 24.22 9.38 5.72
CA ARG A 710 24.00 10.49 4.81
C ARG A 710 22.52 10.72 4.54
N ARG A 711 22.10 11.97 4.59
CA ARG A 711 20.74 12.43 4.27
C ARG A 711 20.78 13.16 2.93
N SER A 712 19.92 12.75 1.99
CA SER A 712 19.95 13.22 0.59
C SER A 712 19.30 14.59 0.39
N THR A 713 18.47 15.06 1.34
CA THR A 713 17.60 16.24 1.14
C THR A 713 18.04 17.48 1.91
N ARG A 714 19.35 17.64 2.15
CA ARG A 714 19.96 18.78 2.86
C ARG A 714 20.12 20.00 1.94
N LEU A 715 19.00 20.49 1.43
CA LEU A 715 18.97 21.66 0.56
C LEU A 715 18.27 22.81 1.27
N ILE A 716 18.89 23.97 1.29
CA ILE A 716 18.28 25.24 1.68
C ILE A 716 17.58 25.75 0.42
N THR A 717 16.28 25.54 0.33
CA THR A 717 15.43 26.03 -0.76
C THR A 717 14.60 27.19 -0.26
N ASP A 718 14.40 28.18 -1.10
CA ASP A 718 13.65 29.42 -0.91
C ASP A 718 14.44 30.57 -0.29
N GLY A 719 14.23 31.70 -0.96
CA GLY A 719 14.99 32.89 -0.81
C GLY A 719 14.99 33.53 0.58
N ARG A 720 15.94 34.34 0.73
CA ARG A 720 16.26 35.17 1.87
C ARG A 720 15.09 36.06 2.30
#